data_5cdbf496e8b30d670eeeb9168863ff32
#
_entry.id   5cdbf496e8b30d670eeeb9168863ff32
#
_cell.length_a   1.000
_cell.length_b   1.000
_cell.length_c   1.000
_cell.angle_alpha   90.00
_cell.angle_beta   90.00
_cell.angle_gamma   90.00
#
_symmetry.space_group_name_H-M   'P 1'
#
loop_
_entity.id
_entity.type
_entity.pdbx_description
1 polymer ?
#
loop_
_entity_poly.entity_id
_entity_poly.type
_entity_poly.pdbx_seq_one_letter_code
_entity_poly.pdbx_strand_id
1 'polypeptide(L)'
;MKDSKLLAQKELELKQYKTNLKATIRTLIKPRIENTPYEVELNDLLPVVIIHKSILVDGLFSALYHQVKDDKYSYWDIAVALDYALSNRLLKITENGYLQSDLALSIVEQDMVDKYGVNNPMVIIPKKISNYHQMGYYFTKGSCVLKDDRTPEENRNMDLRLEHLNLVNSIQYRINPLCLEFPNNTHKVPSADKEEGVREVNWNTWLRFKKNQVALIQEYLDTYDGICYITNSYDKRGRCYAKGYLINPQGTGFDKNILVLAHEEDLVPSIEPEGKRIKFGMTLLSPREALAIDMANNLGKDKLNWIDRIKYINSMSEEELYQATSQDDIDNPYLYMTACSYFIESKDNPSLTSGYTVSFDATASGSQILACLTGDLATARICNVVSTGIREDSYTTLYQAFKRYVPEVNISRKDFKKAPMTVFYGSQKQPKEIIGEDNLHYFYKVMNEYCPLPMKLNDILLDNWQEDVESYGWTLPDGFTVLIKNKTVVNEEIDLGEYGTVTVSHKEISKLEKGEPGTRSYSANLVHSVDALILREVVAMAMHQKDVVARVIKLIENKSYQLFSKNKGKDIAMVEKLQSLYKQSGFLSDRILGYLHEGTISLLDEDTIEELKDMLDVINQMGEPFEVMTIHDCFRVLPKHVNAIRKAYIYQLYKIAKTKGKMLNFLLSQLFNTEVNFGFGKLNPEDVLNSDYALC
;
A
#
# COMPACT_ATOMS: atom_id res chain seq x y z
N MET A 1 0.61 27.55 -22.53
CA MET A 1 0.88 26.20 -21.95
C MET A 1 0.19 25.91 -20.60
N LYS A 2 0.35 26.75 -19.55
CA LYS A 2 -0.34 26.48 -18.26
C LYS A 2 -1.88 26.46 -18.39
N ASP A 3 -2.44 27.36 -19.16
CA ASP A 3 -3.91 27.46 -19.34
C ASP A 3 -4.49 26.29 -20.14
N SER A 4 -3.78 25.80 -21.15
CA SER A 4 -4.20 24.64 -21.93
C SER A 4 -4.20 23.33 -21.12
N LYS A 5 -3.16 23.09 -20.29
CA LYS A 5 -3.11 21.93 -19.38
C LYS A 5 -4.18 22.01 -18.29
N LEU A 6 -4.47 23.21 -17.78
CA LEU A 6 -5.54 23.40 -16.81
C LEU A 6 -6.92 23.15 -17.41
N LEU A 7 -7.13 23.53 -18.67
CA LEU A 7 -8.35 23.23 -19.41
C LEU A 7 -8.51 21.72 -19.64
N ALA A 8 -7.44 21.04 -20.06
CA ALA A 8 -7.43 19.58 -20.22
C ALA A 8 -7.77 18.85 -18.92
N GLN A 9 -7.19 19.29 -17.79
CA GLN A 9 -7.53 18.74 -16.46
C GLN A 9 -9.01 18.97 -16.11
N LYS A 10 -9.55 20.15 -16.41
CA LYS A 10 -10.97 20.45 -16.21
C LYS A 10 -11.87 19.53 -17.01
N GLU A 11 -11.56 19.31 -18.28
CA GLU A 11 -12.32 18.42 -19.13
C GLU A 11 -12.26 16.97 -18.61
N LEU A 12 -11.10 16.50 -18.20
CA LEU A 12 -10.91 15.17 -17.64
C LEU A 12 -11.73 14.98 -16.36
N GLU A 13 -11.60 15.90 -15.39
CA GLU A 13 -12.36 15.83 -14.12
C GLU A 13 -13.88 15.91 -14.34
N LEU A 14 -14.35 16.79 -15.22
CA LEU A 14 -15.77 16.89 -15.53
C LEU A 14 -16.28 15.65 -16.27
N LYS A 15 -15.46 15.05 -17.13
CA LYS A 15 -15.79 13.81 -17.84
C LYS A 15 -15.93 12.67 -16.84
N GLN A 16 -14.99 12.52 -15.91
CA GLN A 16 -15.03 11.53 -14.81
C GLN A 16 -16.26 11.75 -13.91
N TYR A 17 -16.54 13.00 -13.53
CA TYR A 17 -17.68 13.31 -12.69
C TYR A 17 -19.02 13.01 -13.35
N LYS A 18 -19.17 13.31 -14.65
CA LYS A 18 -20.39 13.07 -15.42
C LYS A 18 -20.60 11.60 -15.80
N THR A 19 -19.51 10.83 -15.92
CA THR A 19 -19.55 9.41 -16.35
C THR A 19 -19.56 8.44 -15.16
N ASN A 20 -20.11 8.87 -14.03
CA ASN A 20 -20.29 7.98 -12.89
C ASN A 20 -21.29 6.86 -13.25
N LEU A 21 -20.92 5.60 -12.99
CA LEU A 21 -21.74 4.44 -13.33
C LEU A 21 -23.19 4.56 -12.83
N LYS A 22 -23.37 4.97 -11.56
CA LYS A 22 -24.72 5.17 -10.99
C LYS A 22 -25.49 6.28 -11.71
N ALA A 23 -24.83 7.40 -12.04
CA ALA A 23 -25.47 8.51 -12.73
C ALA A 23 -25.87 8.13 -14.16
N THR A 24 -25.01 7.39 -14.86
CA THR A 24 -25.29 6.89 -16.23
C THR A 24 -26.47 5.91 -16.21
N ILE A 25 -26.49 4.97 -15.27
CA ILE A 25 -27.62 4.05 -15.12
C ILE A 25 -28.89 4.79 -14.73
N ARG A 26 -28.85 5.76 -13.83
CA ARG A 26 -30.01 6.58 -13.47
C ARG A 26 -30.57 7.35 -14.67
N THR A 27 -29.71 7.82 -15.57
CA THR A 27 -30.16 8.44 -16.81
C THR A 27 -30.85 7.43 -17.73
N LEU A 28 -30.31 6.21 -17.83
CA LEU A 28 -30.88 5.11 -18.60
C LEU A 28 -32.27 4.68 -18.08
N ILE A 29 -32.44 4.55 -16.79
CA ILE A 29 -33.70 4.08 -16.19
C ILE A 29 -34.76 5.18 -16.07
N LYS A 30 -34.36 6.45 -16.00
CA LYS A 30 -35.28 7.59 -15.76
C LYS A 30 -36.54 7.55 -16.63
N PRO A 31 -36.47 7.34 -17.97
CA PRO A 31 -37.68 7.32 -18.81
C PRO A 31 -38.65 6.18 -18.48
N ARG A 32 -38.21 5.15 -17.75
CA ARG A 32 -38.98 3.98 -17.35
C ARG A 32 -39.63 4.07 -15.98
N ILE A 33 -39.08 4.95 -15.12
CA ILE A 33 -39.52 5.09 -13.73
C ILE A 33 -40.16 6.44 -13.41
N GLU A 34 -39.91 7.45 -14.26
CA GLU A 34 -40.46 8.81 -14.09
C GLU A 34 -41.99 8.77 -14.04
N ASN A 35 -42.57 9.41 -13.03
CA ASN A 35 -44.00 9.42 -12.74
C ASN A 35 -44.61 8.08 -12.28
N THR A 36 -43.79 7.07 -11.97
CA THR A 36 -44.30 5.85 -11.30
C THR A 36 -44.52 6.11 -9.79
N PRO A 37 -45.40 5.38 -9.12
CA PRO A 37 -45.61 5.55 -7.68
C PRO A 37 -44.39 5.19 -6.83
N TYR A 38 -43.41 4.49 -7.39
CA TYR A 38 -42.20 3.98 -6.71
C TYR A 38 -40.91 4.52 -7.32
N GLU A 39 -40.97 5.73 -7.88
CA GLU A 39 -39.80 6.34 -8.56
C GLU A 39 -38.57 6.46 -7.66
N VAL A 40 -38.75 6.75 -6.35
CA VAL A 40 -37.65 6.91 -5.38
C VAL A 40 -36.94 5.58 -5.12
N GLU A 41 -37.71 4.54 -4.81
CA GLU A 41 -37.21 3.19 -4.52
C GLU A 41 -36.57 2.57 -5.76
N LEU A 42 -37.25 2.66 -6.92
CA LEU A 42 -36.75 2.16 -8.19
C LEU A 42 -35.46 2.85 -8.64
N ASN A 43 -35.29 4.14 -8.34
CA ASN A 43 -34.07 4.88 -8.66
C ASN A 43 -32.83 4.42 -7.85
N ASP A 44 -33.02 3.71 -6.76
CA ASP A 44 -31.93 3.08 -5.99
C ASP A 44 -31.87 1.56 -6.24
N LEU A 45 -32.98 0.86 -6.37
CA LEU A 45 -33.07 -0.59 -6.57
C LEU A 45 -32.54 -1.03 -7.95
N LEU A 46 -33.03 -0.44 -9.05
CA LEU A 46 -32.64 -0.85 -10.39
C LEU A 46 -31.13 -0.69 -10.66
N PRO A 47 -30.46 0.40 -10.25
CA PRO A 47 -29.02 0.49 -10.38
C PRO A 47 -28.25 -0.63 -9.68
N VAL A 48 -28.70 -1.11 -8.52
CA VAL A 48 -28.06 -2.24 -7.83
C VAL A 48 -28.12 -3.48 -8.69
N VAL A 49 -29.30 -3.83 -9.20
CA VAL A 49 -29.47 -5.03 -10.05
C VAL A 49 -28.67 -4.91 -11.36
N ILE A 50 -28.70 -3.75 -12.01
CA ILE A 50 -27.96 -3.52 -13.28
C ILE A 50 -26.46 -3.61 -13.08
N ILE A 51 -25.91 -3.05 -11.97
CA ILE A 51 -24.48 -3.11 -11.64
C ILE A 51 -24.03 -4.54 -11.37
N HIS A 52 -24.80 -5.29 -10.61
CA HIS A 52 -24.50 -6.68 -10.24
C HIS A 52 -24.81 -7.66 -11.36
N LYS A 53 -25.59 -7.26 -12.37
CA LYS A 53 -26.10 -8.08 -13.49
C LYS A 53 -26.99 -9.25 -13.07
N SER A 54 -26.72 -9.84 -11.91
CA SER A 54 -27.46 -10.93 -11.30
C SER A 54 -27.23 -10.87 -9.79
N ILE A 55 -28.28 -10.72 -8.99
CA ILE A 55 -28.20 -10.59 -7.53
C ILE A 55 -29.38 -11.34 -6.89
N LEU A 56 -29.12 -12.05 -5.78
CA LEU A 56 -30.18 -12.64 -4.97
C LEU A 56 -31.05 -11.56 -4.33
N VAL A 57 -32.30 -11.88 -4.03
CA VAL A 57 -33.25 -10.97 -3.36
C VAL A 57 -32.64 -10.45 -2.05
N ASP A 58 -32.15 -11.34 -1.18
CA ASP A 58 -31.48 -10.98 0.08
C ASP A 58 -30.28 -10.03 -0.13
N GLY A 59 -29.52 -10.29 -1.20
CA GLY A 59 -28.39 -9.44 -1.58
C GLY A 59 -28.82 -8.01 -2.00
N LEU A 60 -29.96 -7.87 -2.68
CA LEU A 60 -30.53 -6.58 -3.01
C LEU A 60 -30.96 -5.82 -1.75
N PHE A 61 -31.68 -6.45 -0.84
CA PHE A 61 -32.11 -5.84 0.42
C PHE A 61 -30.91 -5.44 1.28
N SER A 62 -29.89 -6.29 1.37
CA SER A 62 -28.62 -5.98 2.06
C SER A 62 -27.88 -4.79 1.43
N ALA A 63 -27.88 -4.66 0.10
CA ALA A 63 -27.26 -3.53 -0.60
C ALA A 63 -27.99 -2.19 -0.37
N LEU A 64 -29.28 -2.24 -0.02
CA LEU A 64 -30.12 -1.07 0.27
C LEU A 64 -30.25 -0.76 1.77
N TYR A 65 -29.58 -1.51 2.65
CA TYR A 65 -29.61 -1.34 4.10
C TYR A 65 -29.43 0.11 4.57
N HIS A 66 -28.44 0.82 4.01
CA HIS A 66 -28.16 2.20 4.44
C HIS A 66 -29.30 3.16 4.12
N GLN A 67 -30.02 2.96 3.01
CA GLN A 67 -31.16 3.81 2.64
C GLN A 67 -32.34 3.63 3.62
N VAL A 68 -32.54 2.39 4.10
CA VAL A 68 -33.54 2.10 5.14
C VAL A 68 -33.11 2.64 6.49
N LYS A 69 -31.83 2.45 6.86
CA LYS A 69 -31.26 3.00 8.12
C LYS A 69 -31.31 4.54 8.18
N ASP A 70 -31.21 5.21 7.04
CA ASP A 70 -31.27 6.66 6.90
C ASP A 70 -32.71 7.17 6.74
N ASP A 71 -33.73 6.35 7.06
CA ASP A 71 -35.17 6.64 7.02
C ASP A 71 -35.68 7.14 5.65
N LYS A 72 -35.02 6.74 4.56
CA LYS A 72 -35.45 7.14 3.21
C LYS A 72 -36.72 6.43 2.76
N TYR A 73 -36.83 5.14 3.09
CA TYR A 73 -37.97 4.25 2.89
C TYR A 73 -37.79 2.98 3.75
N SER A 74 -38.84 2.20 3.90
CA SER A 74 -38.81 0.93 4.65
C SER A 74 -38.43 -0.26 3.78
N TYR A 75 -38.15 -1.40 4.39
CA TYR A 75 -37.99 -2.67 3.66
C TYR A 75 -39.30 -3.12 2.95
N TRP A 76 -40.43 -2.76 3.51
CA TRP A 76 -41.74 -2.98 2.86
C TRP A 76 -41.85 -2.17 1.56
N ASP A 77 -41.42 -0.91 1.53
CA ASP A 77 -41.45 -0.09 0.33
C ASP A 77 -40.56 -0.67 -0.76
N ILE A 78 -39.40 -1.24 -0.37
CA ILE A 78 -38.52 -1.98 -1.30
C ILE A 78 -39.24 -3.20 -1.87
N ALA A 79 -39.93 -3.98 -1.05
CA ALA A 79 -40.65 -5.16 -1.49
C ALA A 79 -41.78 -4.83 -2.50
N VAL A 80 -42.56 -3.81 -2.21
CA VAL A 80 -43.63 -3.31 -3.10
C VAL A 80 -43.06 -2.78 -4.42
N ALA A 81 -41.95 -1.99 -4.35
CA ALA A 81 -41.25 -1.48 -5.53
C ALA A 81 -40.63 -2.64 -6.38
N LEU A 82 -40.13 -3.69 -5.74
CA LEU A 82 -39.61 -4.87 -6.41
C LEU A 82 -40.72 -5.65 -7.12
N ASP A 83 -41.88 -5.85 -6.46
CA ASP A 83 -43.04 -6.50 -7.08
C ASP A 83 -43.55 -5.69 -8.29
N TYR A 84 -43.62 -4.37 -8.15
CA TYR A 84 -43.91 -3.48 -9.28
C TYR A 84 -42.91 -3.64 -10.42
N ALA A 85 -41.61 -3.69 -10.13
CA ALA A 85 -40.58 -3.85 -11.13
C ALA A 85 -40.66 -5.18 -11.88
N LEU A 86 -41.00 -6.28 -11.18
CA LEU A 86 -41.22 -7.61 -11.76
C LEU A 86 -42.50 -7.62 -12.62
N SER A 87 -43.59 -7.11 -12.10
CA SER A 87 -44.90 -7.05 -12.78
C SER A 87 -44.84 -6.20 -14.07
N ASN A 88 -44.02 -5.13 -14.08
CA ASN A 88 -43.86 -4.25 -15.23
C ASN A 88 -42.66 -4.64 -16.13
N ARG A 89 -42.07 -5.79 -15.93
CA ARG A 89 -40.95 -6.32 -16.70
C ARG A 89 -39.68 -5.40 -16.73
N LEU A 90 -39.50 -4.60 -15.69
CA LEU A 90 -38.25 -3.88 -15.46
C LEU A 90 -37.15 -4.82 -14.95
N LEU A 91 -37.57 -5.85 -14.23
CA LEU A 91 -36.75 -6.94 -13.72
C LEU A 91 -37.40 -8.31 -14.04
N LYS A 92 -36.61 -9.34 -14.01
CA LYS A 92 -37.01 -10.73 -14.04
C LYS A 92 -36.31 -11.49 -12.90
N ILE A 93 -36.99 -12.53 -12.40
CA ILE A 93 -36.40 -13.48 -11.46
C ILE A 93 -36.11 -14.79 -12.20
N THR A 94 -34.94 -15.35 -12.00
CA THR A 94 -34.50 -16.62 -12.58
C THR A 94 -35.04 -17.79 -11.72
N GLU A 95 -35.01 -19.01 -12.25
CA GLU A 95 -35.38 -20.22 -11.52
C GLU A 95 -34.59 -20.43 -10.22
N ASN A 96 -33.38 -19.91 -10.16
CA ASN A 96 -32.50 -19.97 -8.96
C ASN A 96 -32.65 -18.73 -8.04
N GLY A 97 -33.71 -17.94 -8.20
CA GLY A 97 -33.99 -16.79 -7.31
C GLY A 97 -33.15 -15.54 -7.55
N TYR A 98 -32.40 -15.44 -8.66
CA TYR A 98 -31.63 -14.26 -8.99
C TYR A 98 -32.47 -13.23 -9.73
N LEU A 99 -32.37 -11.98 -9.30
CA LEU A 99 -32.90 -10.81 -9.99
C LEU A 99 -31.96 -10.40 -11.12
N GLN A 100 -32.53 -10.12 -12.29
CA GLN A 100 -31.83 -9.62 -13.47
C GLN A 100 -32.64 -8.52 -14.12
N SER A 101 -31.96 -7.61 -14.82
CA SER A 101 -32.59 -6.56 -15.63
C SER A 101 -32.26 -6.78 -17.11
N ASP A 102 -33.25 -6.57 -17.98
CA ASP A 102 -33.04 -6.52 -19.42
C ASP A 102 -32.56 -5.12 -19.87
N LEU A 103 -32.55 -4.15 -18.95
CA LEU A 103 -31.92 -2.85 -19.17
C LEU A 103 -30.40 -3.01 -19.05
N ALA A 104 -29.71 -2.71 -20.12
CA ALA A 104 -28.25 -2.72 -20.18
C ALA A 104 -27.74 -1.42 -20.80
N LEU A 105 -26.56 -1.01 -20.38
CA LEU A 105 -25.84 0.05 -21.05
C LEU A 105 -25.51 -0.38 -22.48
N SER A 106 -25.61 0.54 -23.43
CA SER A 106 -25.07 0.32 -24.78
C SER A 106 -23.55 0.09 -24.70
N ILE A 107 -22.98 -0.54 -25.70
CA ILE A 107 -21.53 -0.80 -25.76
C ILE A 107 -20.74 0.51 -25.59
N VAL A 108 -21.21 1.60 -26.21
CA VAL A 108 -20.56 2.91 -26.13
C VAL A 108 -20.64 3.50 -24.71
N GLU A 109 -21.81 3.43 -24.07
CA GLU A 109 -21.98 3.89 -22.70
C GLU A 109 -21.16 3.06 -21.73
N GLN A 110 -21.09 1.73 -21.92
CA GLN A 110 -20.29 0.85 -21.09
C GLN A 110 -18.79 1.14 -21.26
N ASP A 111 -18.29 1.32 -22.47
CA ASP A 111 -16.90 1.70 -22.74
C ASP A 111 -16.57 3.06 -22.08
N MET A 112 -17.47 4.02 -22.15
CA MET A 112 -17.31 5.33 -21.50
C MET A 112 -17.26 5.21 -19.97
N VAL A 113 -18.14 4.40 -19.38
CA VAL A 113 -18.16 4.14 -17.94
C VAL A 113 -16.88 3.42 -17.49
N ASP A 114 -16.47 2.41 -18.21
CA ASP A 114 -15.26 1.63 -17.88
C ASP A 114 -13.99 2.48 -17.97
N LYS A 115 -13.94 3.46 -18.88
CA LYS A 115 -12.78 4.34 -19.10
C LYS A 115 -12.77 5.57 -18.20
N TYR A 116 -13.90 6.21 -17.99
CA TYR A 116 -14.00 7.50 -17.28
C TYR A 116 -14.83 7.47 -16.00
N GLY A 117 -15.61 6.43 -15.75
CA GLY A 117 -16.33 6.22 -14.49
C GLY A 117 -15.43 5.81 -13.31
N VAL A 118 -14.12 5.75 -13.52
CA VAL A 118 -13.08 5.33 -12.60
C VAL A 118 -12.05 6.45 -12.39
N ASN A 119 -11.22 6.32 -11.35
CA ASN A 119 -10.14 7.28 -11.13
C ASN A 119 -9.03 7.09 -12.17
N ASN A 120 -8.75 8.14 -12.93
CA ASN A 120 -7.64 8.21 -13.89
C ASN A 120 -6.55 9.17 -13.37
N PRO A 121 -5.30 9.04 -13.82
CA PRO A 121 -4.23 9.97 -13.48
C PRO A 121 -4.58 11.41 -13.83
N MET A 122 -4.05 12.36 -13.08
CA MET A 122 -4.17 13.78 -13.39
C MET A 122 -3.13 14.19 -14.43
N VAL A 123 -3.45 15.16 -15.28
CA VAL A 123 -2.53 15.68 -16.32
C VAL A 123 -1.76 16.94 -15.86
N ILE A 124 -2.09 17.44 -14.69
CA ILE A 124 -1.34 18.50 -13.99
C ILE A 124 -1.08 18.09 -12.54
N ILE A 125 -0.07 18.71 -11.93
CA ILE A 125 0.26 18.44 -10.54
C ILE A 125 -0.96 18.64 -9.64
N PRO A 126 -1.32 17.67 -8.76
CA PRO A 126 -2.43 17.81 -7.83
C PRO A 126 -2.29 19.03 -6.93
N LYS A 127 -3.42 19.67 -6.58
CA LYS A 127 -3.41 20.71 -5.57
C LYS A 127 -2.89 20.19 -4.24
N LYS A 128 -2.14 21.01 -3.54
CA LYS A 128 -1.66 20.70 -2.20
C LYS A 128 -2.86 20.42 -1.26
N ILE A 129 -2.84 19.24 -0.67
CA ILE A 129 -3.85 18.78 0.29
C ILE A 129 -3.60 19.47 1.61
N SER A 130 -4.61 20.17 2.15
CA SER A 130 -4.55 20.88 3.43
C SER A 130 -5.50 20.30 4.47
N ASN A 131 -6.42 19.45 4.06
CA ASN A 131 -7.36 18.74 4.94
C ASN A 131 -7.76 17.39 4.34
N TYR A 132 -8.33 16.50 5.15
CA TYR A 132 -8.63 15.12 4.75
C TYR A 132 -9.83 14.96 3.79
N HIS A 133 -10.63 16.02 3.54
CA HIS A 133 -11.71 16.01 2.55
C HIS A 133 -11.26 16.37 1.13
N GLN A 134 -9.98 16.68 0.93
CA GLN A 134 -9.44 17.11 -0.36
C GLN A 134 -8.51 16.03 -0.94
N MET A 135 -8.67 15.73 -2.23
CA MET A 135 -7.83 14.77 -2.95
C MET A 135 -6.87 15.44 -3.96
N GLY A 136 -6.73 16.76 -3.90
CA GLY A 136 -5.87 17.48 -4.84
C GLY A 136 -6.52 17.79 -6.20
N TYR A 137 -7.81 17.49 -6.40
CA TYR A 137 -8.54 17.85 -7.61
C TYR A 137 -8.83 19.36 -7.68
N TYR A 138 -8.98 19.88 -8.91
CA TYR A 138 -9.16 21.31 -9.16
C TYR A 138 -10.63 21.72 -9.28
N PHE A 139 -11.46 20.87 -9.89
CA PHE A 139 -12.82 21.21 -10.31
C PHE A 139 -13.88 20.30 -9.68
N THR A 140 -13.46 19.18 -9.10
CA THR A 140 -14.34 18.22 -8.44
C THR A 140 -13.91 17.97 -6.99
N LYS A 141 -14.83 17.44 -6.18
CA LYS A 141 -14.54 17.20 -4.74
C LYS A 141 -13.83 15.87 -4.56
N GLY A 142 -13.47 15.07 -5.38
CA GLY A 142 -12.81 13.79 -5.12
C GLY A 142 -13.27 13.06 -3.84
N SER A 143 -12.75 11.87 -3.61
CA SER A 143 -12.98 11.11 -2.38
C SER A 143 -12.08 11.59 -1.24
N CYS A 144 -12.38 11.20 0.01
CA CYS A 144 -11.55 11.49 1.18
C CYS A 144 -10.14 10.87 1.06
N VAL A 145 -9.11 11.55 1.59
CA VAL A 145 -7.72 11.07 1.63
C VAL A 145 -7.50 9.90 2.58
N LEU A 146 -8.42 9.69 3.50
CA LEU A 146 -8.42 8.56 4.41
C LEU A 146 -9.61 7.65 4.09
N LYS A 147 -9.34 6.40 3.75
CA LYS A 147 -10.37 5.40 3.52
C LYS A 147 -10.58 4.59 4.79
N ASP A 148 -11.52 5.03 5.61
CA ASP A 148 -11.90 4.33 6.84
C ASP A 148 -13.36 4.65 7.24
N ASP A 149 -13.76 4.14 8.40
CA ASP A 149 -15.11 4.26 8.95
C ASP A 149 -15.24 5.35 10.01
N ARG A 150 -14.29 6.29 10.06
CA ARG A 150 -14.30 7.40 11.03
C ARG A 150 -15.38 8.39 10.70
N THR A 151 -16.00 8.91 11.74
CA THR A 151 -16.92 10.05 11.61
C THR A 151 -16.14 11.34 11.28
N PRO A 152 -16.80 12.35 10.70
CA PRO A 152 -16.17 13.66 10.49
C PRO A 152 -15.62 14.30 11.76
N GLU A 153 -16.19 13.98 12.93
CA GLU A 153 -15.76 14.50 14.23
C GLU A 153 -14.48 13.79 14.71
N GLU A 154 -14.41 12.48 14.63
CA GLU A 154 -13.21 11.71 14.90
C GLU A 154 -12.04 12.15 14.02
N ASN A 155 -12.30 12.43 12.75
CA ASN A 155 -11.30 12.91 11.81
C ASN A 155 -10.76 14.31 12.11
N ARG A 156 -11.57 15.20 12.73
CA ARG A 156 -11.13 16.57 13.07
C ARG A 156 -10.02 16.59 14.11
N ASN A 157 -9.99 15.60 14.99
CA ASN A 157 -9.06 15.52 16.11
C ASN A 157 -7.85 14.62 15.82
N MET A 158 -7.78 14.07 14.60
CA MET A 158 -6.72 13.12 14.22
C MET A 158 -5.70 13.78 13.30
N ASP A 159 -4.44 13.43 13.54
CA ASP A 159 -3.35 13.88 12.69
C ASP A 159 -3.11 12.86 11.57
N LEU A 160 -3.17 13.36 10.34
CA LEU A 160 -2.77 12.64 9.15
C LEU A 160 -1.54 13.32 8.57
N ARG A 161 -0.56 12.55 8.18
CA ARG A 161 0.66 13.08 7.58
C ARG A 161 0.43 13.56 6.13
N LEU A 162 -0.29 14.67 5.97
CA LEU A 162 -0.68 15.22 4.66
C LEU A 162 0.54 15.69 3.85
N GLU A 163 1.63 16.06 4.53
CA GLU A 163 2.91 16.41 3.91
C GLU A 163 3.43 15.27 3.04
N HIS A 164 3.38 14.04 3.55
CA HIS A 164 3.79 12.86 2.79
C HIS A 164 2.88 12.62 1.57
N LEU A 165 1.54 12.76 1.70
CA LEU A 165 0.66 12.65 0.53
C LEU A 165 0.97 13.72 -0.51
N ASN A 166 1.30 14.94 -0.08
CA ASN A 166 1.70 16.00 -1.00
C ASN A 166 3.03 15.70 -1.71
N LEU A 167 3.98 15.05 -1.03
CA LEU A 167 5.22 14.59 -1.66
C LEU A 167 4.93 13.53 -2.73
N VAL A 168 4.25 12.45 -2.39
CA VAL A 168 3.98 11.37 -3.36
C VAL A 168 3.05 11.81 -4.49
N ASN A 169 2.13 12.74 -4.25
CA ASN A 169 1.27 13.31 -5.28
C ASN A 169 2.00 14.29 -6.21
N SER A 170 3.16 14.81 -5.82
CA SER A 170 3.97 15.69 -6.66
C SER A 170 4.87 14.96 -7.65
N ILE A 171 5.02 13.65 -7.50
CA ILE A 171 5.83 12.84 -8.41
C ILE A 171 5.24 12.91 -9.82
N GLN A 172 6.08 13.28 -10.77
CA GLN A 172 5.72 13.34 -12.16
C GLN A 172 6.05 12.02 -12.85
N TYR A 173 5.03 11.37 -13.39
CA TYR A 173 5.17 10.14 -14.13
C TYR A 173 5.10 10.38 -15.63
N ARG A 174 5.71 9.47 -16.38
CA ARG A 174 5.54 9.35 -17.82
C ARG A 174 5.02 7.95 -18.15
N ILE A 175 4.10 7.86 -19.09
CA ILE A 175 3.68 6.58 -19.67
C ILE A 175 4.88 5.97 -20.39
N ASN A 176 5.21 4.74 -20.07
CA ASN A 176 6.24 3.95 -20.75
C ASN A 176 5.70 3.43 -22.08
N PRO A 177 6.15 3.92 -23.25
CA PRO A 177 5.63 3.48 -24.55
C PRO A 177 5.91 2.00 -24.80
N LEU A 178 6.99 1.42 -24.23
CA LEU A 178 7.33 0.01 -24.37
C LEU A 178 6.23 -0.92 -23.83
N CYS A 179 5.35 -0.43 -22.93
CA CYS A 179 4.25 -1.26 -22.43
C CYS A 179 3.23 -1.65 -23.53
N LEU A 180 3.16 -0.91 -24.64
CA LEU A 180 2.28 -1.23 -25.77
C LEU A 180 2.88 -2.30 -26.70
N GLU A 181 4.19 -2.49 -26.67
CA GLU A 181 4.87 -3.53 -27.45
C GLU A 181 4.62 -4.93 -26.87
N PHE A 182 4.26 -4.99 -25.59
CA PHE A 182 4.03 -6.24 -24.86
C PHE A 182 2.56 -6.37 -24.44
N PRO A 183 1.81 -7.29 -25.06
CA PRO A 183 0.39 -7.44 -24.76
C PRO A 183 0.17 -7.86 -23.28
N ASN A 184 -0.76 -7.18 -22.60
CA ASN A 184 -1.14 -7.55 -21.24
C ASN A 184 -1.79 -8.94 -21.20
N ASN A 185 -1.12 -9.91 -20.63
CA ASN A 185 -1.58 -11.29 -20.46
C ASN A 185 -1.74 -11.67 -18.96
N THR A 186 -1.86 -10.69 -18.07
CA THR A 186 -1.91 -10.88 -16.61
C THR A 186 -3.26 -11.38 -16.09
N HIS A 187 -4.11 -11.91 -16.95
CA HIS A 187 -5.40 -12.45 -16.54
C HIS A 187 -5.22 -13.65 -15.58
N LYS A 188 -5.81 -13.55 -14.40
CA LYS A 188 -5.93 -14.68 -13.50
C LYS A 188 -7.12 -15.53 -13.97
N VAL A 189 -6.83 -16.69 -14.55
CA VAL A 189 -7.86 -17.67 -14.90
C VAL A 189 -8.62 -18.03 -13.61
N PRO A 190 -9.96 -17.96 -13.58
CA PRO A 190 -10.74 -18.41 -12.43
C PRO A 190 -10.42 -19.86 -12.12
N SER A 191 -10.45 -20.23 -10.81
CA SER A 191 -10.21 -21.61 -10.39
C SER A 191 -11.10 -22.61 -11.11
N ALA A 192 -10.64 -23.86 -11.22
CA ALA A 192 -11.40 -24.94 -11.88
C ALA A 192 -12.78 -25.19 -11.25
N ASP A 193 -12.93 -24.81 -9.97
CA ASP A 193 -14.16 -25.01 -9.18
C ASP A 193 -15.29 -24.00 -9.53
N LYS A 194 -15.03 -23.01 -10.40
CA LYS A 194 -16.06 -22.04 -10.81
C LYS A 194 -16.81 -22.53 -12.05
N GLU A 195 -18.12 -22.31 -12.04
CA GLU A 195 -18.99 -22.63 -13.16
C GLU A 195 -18.53 -21.96 -14.47
N GLU A 196 -18.77 -22.62 -15.61
CA GLU A 196 -18.31 -22.17 -16.92
C GLU A 196 -18.81 -20.77 -17.27
N GLY A 197 -20.08 -20.46 -17.00
CA GLY A 197 -20.65 -19.13 -17.22
C GLY A 197 -19.99 -18.04 -16.41
N VAL A 198 -19.54 -18.32 -15.17
CA VAL A 198 -18.80 -17.38 -14.33
C VAL A 198 -17.40 -17.10 -14.92
N ARG A 199 -16.77 -18.12 -15.49
CA ARG A 199 -15.45 -17.96 -16.17
C ARG A 199 -15.58 -17.08 -17.42
N GLU A 200 -16.61 -17.29 -18.23
CA GLU A 200 -16.86 -16.49 -19.41
C GLU A 200 -17.13 -15.02 -19.09
N VAL A 201 -17.97 -14.73 -18.09
CA VAL A 201 -18.23 -13.35 -17.63
C VAL A 201 -16.94 -12.68 -17.14
N ASN A 202 -16.11 -13.40 -16.38
CA ASN A 202 -14.83 -12.87 -15.87
C ASN A 202 -13.84 -12.61 -17.01
N TRP A 203 -13.78 -13.50 -18.01
CA TRP A 203 -12.96 -13.36 -19.19
C TRP A 203 -13.36 -12.14 -20.02
N ASN A 204 -14.63 -11.99 -20.31
CA ASN A 204 -15.17 -10.86 -21.06
C ASN A 204 -14.95 -9.52 -20.33
N THR A 205 -15.07 -9.54 -18.98
CA THR A 205 -14.79 -8.37 -18.16
C THR A 205 -13.31 -7.98 -18.25
N TRP A 206 -12.40 -8.96 -18.19
CA TRP A 206 -10.97 -8.71 -18.32
C TRP A 206 -10.58 -8.22 -19.73
N LEU A 207 -11.13 -8.81 -20.79
CA LEU A 207 -10.88 -8.35 -22.17
C LEU A 207 -11.29 -6.88 -22.36
N ARG A 208 -12.43 -6.50 -21.78
CA ARG A 208 -12.91 -5.12 -21.80
C ARG A 208 -12.00 -4.19 -20.97
N PHE A 209 -11.57 -4.62 -19.80
CA PHE A 209 -10.59 -3.90 -18.99
C PHE A 209 -9.31 -3.64 -19.78
N LYS A 210 -8.73 -4.68 -20.39
CA LYS A 210 -7.53 -4.60 -21.23
C LYS A 210 -7.70 -3.62 -22.39
N LYS A 211 -8.81 -3.71 -23.13
CA LYS A 211 -9.12 -2.79 -24.22
C LYS A 211 -9.12 -1.34 -23.76
N ASN A 212 -9.81 -1.05 -22.65
CA ASN A 212 -9.93 0.31 -22.12
C ASN A 212 -8.62 0.81 -21.52
N GLN A 213 -7.81 -0.07 -20.91
CA GLN A 213 -6.48 0.24 -20.41
C GLN A 213 -5.55 0.69 -21.54
N VAL A 214 -5.47 -0.08 -22.63
CA VAL A 214 -4.65 0.27 -23.81
C VAL A 214 -5.14 1.57 -24.45
N ALA A 215 -6.47 1.74 -24.61
CA ALA A 215 -7.03 2.97 -25.17
C ALA A 215 -6.74 4.21 -24.31
N LEU A 216 -6.73 4.07 -22.99
CA LEU A 216 -6.37 5.16 -22.09
C LEU A 216 -4.87 5.48 -22.15
N ILE A 217 -4.02 4.46 -22.16
CA ILE A 217 -2.56 4.62 -22.33
C ILE A 217 -2.26 5.40 -23.61
N GLN A 218 -2.87 5.00 -24.74
CA GLN A 218 -2.70 5.69 -26.01
C GLN A 218 -3.18 7.14 -25.96
N GLU A 219 -4.34 7.39 -25.34
CA GLU A 219 -4.84 8.77 -25.15
C GLU A 219 -3.85 9.66 -24.39
N TYR A 220 -3.20 9.12 -23.34
CA TYR A 220 -2.22 9.89 -22.57
C TYR A 220 -0.95 10.17 -23.38
N LEU A 221 -0.51 9.21 -24.20
CA LEU A 221 0.64 9.41 -25.10
C LEU A 221 0.35 10.47 -26.16
N ASP A 222 -0.82 10.39 -26.81
CA ASP A 222 -1.17 11.26 -27.93
C ASP A 222 -1.56 12.67 -27.51
N THR A 223 -2.19 12.82 -26.33
CA THR A 223 -2.82 14.08 -25.94
C THR A 223 -2.02 14.85 -24.88
N TYR A 224 -1.29 14.15 -24.01
CA TYR A 224 -0.67 14.74 -22.82
C TYR A 224 0.85 14.49 -22.75
N ASP A 225 1.50 14.18 -23.87
CA ASP A 225 2.93 13.83 -23.95
C ASP A 225 3.31 12.65 -23.03
N GLY A 226 2.35 11.81 -22.69
CA GLY A 226 2.49 10.73 -21.71
C GLY A 226 2.66 11.18 -20.26
N ILE A 227 2.61 12.47 -19.97
CA ILE A 227 2.85 13.01 -18.61
C ILE A 227 1.59 12.93 -17.76
N CYS A 228 1.76 12.41 -16.54
CA CYS A 228 0.65 12.31 -15.58
C CYS A 228 1.12 12.34 -14.12
N TYR A 229 0.14 12.47 -13.22
CA TYR A 229 0.29 12.45 -11.77
C TYR A 229 -0.74 11.52 -11.15
N ILE A 230 -0.34 10.79 -10.10
CA ILE A 230 -1.23 9.87 -9.39
C ILE A 230 -1.59 10.48 -8.03
N THR A 231 -2.89 10.58 -7.74
CA THR A 231 -3.36 10.93 -6.40
C THR A 231 -3.34 9.70 -5.49
N ASN A 232 -3.00 9.90 -4.23
CA ASN A 232 -2.89 8.83 -3.25
C ASN A 232 -3.79 9.09 -2.02
N SER A 233 -4.12 8.03 -1.30
CA SER A 233 -4.87 8.08 -0.05
C SER A 233 -4.32 7.09 0.96
N TYR A 234 -4.64 7.31 2.24
CA TYR A 234 -4.32 6.37 3.31
C TYR A 234 -5.46 5.38 3.58
N ASP A 235 -5.10 4.19 4.06
CA ASP A 235 -6.01 3.35 4.81
C ASP A 235 -5.94 3.71 6.33
N LYS A 236 -6.77 3.04 7.12
CA LYS A 236 -6.86 3.25 8.58
C LYS A 236 -5.56 2.98 9.35
N ARG A 237 -4.58 2.28 8.76
CA ARG A 237 -3.26 1.96 9.33
C ARG A 237 -2.17 2.95 8.88
N GLY A 238 -2.50 3.83 7.93
CA GLY A 238 -1.58 4.79 7.34
C GLY A 238 -0.80 4.28 6.14
N ARG A 239 -1.16 3.12 5.56
CA ARG A 239 -0.62 2.67 4.29
C ARG A 239 -1.14 3.52 3.15
N CYS A 240 -0.24 3.88 2.23
CA CYS A 240 -0.52 4.74 1.08
C CYS A 240 -0.95 3.91 -0.13
N TYR A 241 -2.06 4.29 -0.75
CA TYR A 241 -2.64 3.63 -1.92
C TYR A 241 -2.86 4.61 -3.06
N ALA A 242 -2.34 4.26 -4.22
CA ALA A 242 -2.59 4.98 -5.47
C ALA A 242 -4.07 4.89 -5.88
N LYS A 243 -4.64 6.02 -6.30
CA LYS A 243 -6.03 6.14 -6.76
C LYS A 243 -6.10 6.01 -8.28
N GLY A 244 -5.66 4.90 -8.80
CA GLY A 244 -5.81 4.55 -10.21
C GLY A 244 -6.56 3.23 -10.38
N TYR A 245 -7.30 3.09 -11.46
CA TYR A 245 -7.95 1.84 -11.81
C TYR A 245 -7.34 1.21 -13.06
N LEU A 246 -7.35 1.91 -14.19
CA LEU A 246 -6.75 1.45 -15.45
C LEU A 246 -5.24 1.68 -15.49
N ILE A 247 -4.77 2.75 -14.85
CA ILE A 247 -3.34 3.07 -14.71
C ILE A 247 -3.06 3.19 -13.21
N ASN A 248 -2.35 2.21 -12.64
CA ASN A 248 -2.06 2.13 -11.22
C ASN A 248 -0.68 1.49 -10.98
N PRO A 249 0.30 2.22 -10.43
CA PRO A 249 1.64 1.68 -10.21
C PRO A 249 1.70 0.55 -9.18
N GLN A 250 0.63 0.33 -8.42
CA GLN A 250 0.54 -0.71 -7.37
C GLN A 250 -0.24 -1.97 -7.83
N GLY A 251 -0.51 -2.10 -9.13
CA GLY A 251 -1.24 -3.21 -9.73
C GLY A 251 -0.38 -4.44 -10.05
N THR A 252 -0.72 -5.11 -11.14
CA THR A 252 0.00 -6.28 -11.68
C THR A 252 1.38 -5.92 -12.19
N GLY A 253 2.18 -6.92 -12.61
CA GLY A 253 3.48 -6.66 -13.27
C GLY A 253 3.34 -5.77 -14.51
N PHE A 254 2.28 -5.95 -15.31
CA PHE A 254 1.99 -5.07 -16.42
C PHE A 254 1.69 -3.64 -15.95
N ASP A 255 0.83 -3.46 -14.96
CA ASP A 255 0.46 -2.14 -14.44
C ASP A 255 1.68 -1.39 -13.89
N LYS A 256 2.58 -2.10 -13.20
CA LYS A 256 3.86 -1.54 -12.70
C LYS A 256 4.77 -1.05 -13.82
N ASN A 257 4.63 -1.60 -15.04
CA ASN A 257 5.44 -1.23 -16.21
C ASN A 257 4.84 -0.07 -17.03
N ILE A 258 3.57 0.30 -16.79
CA ILE A 258 2.92 1.42 -17.50
C ILE A 258 3.61 2.76 -17.19
N LEU A 259 4.12 2.92 -15.97
CA LEU A 259 4.65 4.20 -15.48
C LEU A 259 6.13 4.13 -15.20
N VAL A 260 6.86 5.13 -15.72
CA VAL A 260 8.24 5.46 -15.35
C VAL A 260 8.25 6.88 -14.76
N LEU A 261 9.35 7.29 -14.14
CA LEU A 261 9.51 8.69 -13.74
C LEU A 261 9.66 9.58 -14.98
N ALA A 262 9.07 10.77 -14.94
CA ALA A 262 9.26 11.74 -16.03
C ALA A 262 10.65 12.38 -15.98
N HIS A 263 11.26 12.43 -14.80
CA HIS A 263 12.65 12.77 -14.62
C HIS A 263 13.54 11.61 -15.07
N GLU A 264 14.53 11.89 -15.90
CA GLU A 264 15.44 10.89 -16.44
C GLU A 264 16.88 11.19 -15.96
N GLU A 265 17.65 10.15 -15.67
CA GLU A 265 19.05 10.24 -15.28
C GLU A 265 19.89 9.22 -16.02
N ASP A 266 21.20 9.47 -16.09
CA ASP A 266 22.19 8.61 -16.75
C ASP A 266 22.20 7.20 -16.12
N LEU A 267 22.21 6.18 -16.97
CA LEU A 267 22.34 4.77 -16.57
C LEU A 267 23.80 4.32 -16.41
N VAL A 268 24.75 5.13 -16.88
CA VAL A 268 26.17 4.82 -16.76
C VAL A 268 26.73 5.46 -15.49
N PRO A 269 27.57 4.75 -14.72
CA PRO A 269 28.10 5.28 -13.47
C PRO A 269 28.97 6.50 -13.73
N SER A 270 28.55 7.66 -13.23
CA SER A 270 29.52 8.68 -12.88
C SER A 270 30.38 8.08 -11.76
N ILE A 271 31.70 8.17 -11.86
CA ILE A 271 32.67 7.73 -10.86
C ILE A 271 32.18 8.23 -9.49
N GLU A 272 31.76 7.33 -8.60
CA GLU A 272 31.44 7.72 -7.23
C GLU A 272 32.72 8.28 -6.60
N PRO A 273 32.66 9.42 -5.87
CA PRO A 273 33.86 9.96 -5.22
C PRO A 273 34.35 8.94 -4.19
N GLU A 274 35.55 8.39 -4.44
CA GLU A 274 36.26 7.59 -3.47
C GLU A 274 36.41 8.35 -2.15
N GLY A 275 36.03 7.77 -1.04
CA GLY A 275 36.71 8.07 0.21
C GLY A 275 35.95 8.74 1.34
N LYS A 276 34.65 8.62 1.52
CA LYS A 276 34.07 8.84 2.86
C LYS A 276 33.57 7.52 3.43
N ARG A 277 34.12 7.09 4.56
CA ARG A 277 33.63 5.95 5.33
C ARG A 277 32.14 6.18 5.60
N ILE A 278 31.33 5.38 4.97
CA ILE A 278 29.88 5.38 5.13
C ILE A 278 29.60 4.74 6.49
N LYS A 279 28.67 5.30 7.25
CA LYS A 279 28.17 4.72 8.53
C LYS A 279 27.61 3.30 8.32
N PHE A 280 27.33 2.91 7.08
CA PHE A 280 26.69 1.66 6.68
C PHE A 280 27.70 0.68 6.07
N GLY A 281 27.70 -0.57 6.55
CA GLY A 281 28.54 -1.65 6.06
C GLY A 281 27.98 -2.42 4.85
N MET A 282 27.05 -1.82 4.11
CA MET A 282 26.38 -2.45 2.97
C MET A 282 27.23 -2.42 1.70
N THR A 283 27.05 -3.39 0.81
CA THR A 283 27.63 -3.43 -0.53
C THR A 283 27.07 -2.29 -1.38
N LEU A 284 27.93 -1.47 -1.98
CA LEU A 284 27.53 -0.44 -2.93
C LEU A 284 27.34 -1.04 -4.33
N LEU A 285 26.30 -0.60 -5.01
CA LEU A 285 25.92 -1.05 -6.35
C LEU A 285 26.04 0.12 -7.33
N SER A 286 26.67 -0.10 -8.47
CA SER A 286 26.59 0.86 -9.57
C SER A 286 25.19 0.85 -10.20
N PRO A 287 24.79 1.89 -10.93
CA PRO A 287 23.49 1.93 -11.61
C PRO A 287 23.25 0.75 -12.54
N ARG A 288 24.30 0.32 -13.27
CA ARG A 288 24.22 -0.84 -14.16
C ARG A 288 24.06 -2.16 -13.42
N GLU A 289 24.75 -2.33 -12.27
CA GLU A 289 24.58 -3.50 -11.40
C GLU A 289 23.19 -3.54 -10.79
N ALA A 290 22.65 -2.37 -10.38
CA ALA A 290 21.28 -2.26 -9.88
C ALA A 290 20.25 -2.69 -10.94
N LEU A 291 20.46 -2.32 -12.21
CA LEU A 291 19.62 -2.73 -13.32
C LEU A 291 19.73 -4.26 -13.59
N ALA A 292 20.95 -4.83 -13.56
CA ALA A 292 21.16 -6.26 -13.70
C ALA A 292 20.48 -7.04 -12.54
N ILE A 293 20.54 -6.53 -11.33
CA ILE A 293 19.87 -7.13 -10.16
C ILE A 293 18.35 -7.10 -10.33
N ASP A 294 17.78 -5.97 -10.79
CA ASP A 294 16.34 -5.86 -11.06
C ASP A 294 15.90 -6.87 -12.14
N MET A 295 16.68 -7.01 -13.21
CA MET A 295 16.45 -8.03 -14.23
C MET A 295 16.46 -9.45 -13.64
N ALA A 296 17.46 -9.78 -12.81
CA ALA A 296 17.55 -11.08 -12.17
C ALA A 296 16.38 -11.34 -11.20
N ASN A 297 15.94 -10.32 -10.45
CA ASN A 297 14.78 -10.40 -9.58
C ASN A 297 13.51 -10.72 -10.39
N ASN A 298 13.29 -10.01 -11.50
CA ASN A 298 12.14 -10.21 -12.38
C ASN A 298 12.16 -11.60 -13.06
N LEU A 299 13.33 -12.23 -13.21
CA LEU A 299 13.50 -13.63 -13.64
C LEU A 299 13.38 -14.66 -12.49
N GLY A 300 12.93 -14.25 -11.31
CA GLY A 300 12.79 -15.17 -10.16
C GLY A 300 14.12 -15.62 -9.53
N LYS A 301 15.21 -14.85 -9.75
CA LYS A 301 16.54 -15.11 -9.14
C LYS A 301 16.80 -14.26 -7.88
N ASP A 302 15.76 -13.69 -7.30
CA ASP A 302 15.79 -12.83 -6.12
C ASP A 302 16.34 -13.50 -4.84
N LYS A 303 16.56 -14.82 -4.85
CA LYS A 303 17.14 -15.58 -3.72
C LYS A 303 18.68 -15.67 -3.78
N LEU A 304 19.31 -15.27 -4.89
CA LEU A 304 20.75 -15.26 -5.04
C LEU A 304 21.37 -14.04 -4.34
N ASN A 305 22.68 -14.13 -4.01
CA ASN A 305 23.45 -12.96 -3.57
C ASN A 305 23.64 -11.94 -4.70
N TRP A 306 24.01 -10.70 -4.36
CA TRP A 306 24.24 -9.63 -5.35
C TRP A 306 25.16 -10.04 -6.49
N ILE A 307 26.35 -10.56 -6.16
CA ILE A 307 27.36 -10.97 -7.12
C ILE A 307 26.81 -12.05 -8.07
N ASP A 308 26.06 -12.99 -7.55
CA ASP A 308 25.51 -14.10 -8.35
C ASP A 308 24.41 -13.63 -9.30
N ARG A 309 23.55 -12.68 -8.87
CA ARG A 309 22.55 -12.04 -9.76
C ARG A 309 23.22 -11.27 -10.89
N ILE A 310 24.23 -10.46 -10.57
CA ILE A 310 24.98 -9.67 -11.54
C ILE A 310 25.70 -10.60 -12.53
N LYS A 311 26.39 -11.64 -12.05
CA LYS A 311 27.04 -12.62 -12.91
C LYS A 311 26.07 -13.34 -13.80
N TYR A 312 24.90 -13.73 -13.27
CA TYR A 312 23.88 -14.44 -14.04
C TYR A 312 23.45 -13.63 -15.27
N ILE A 313 23.13 -12.35 -15.10
CA ILE A 313 22.73 -11.48 -16.21
C ILE A 313 23.90 -11.20 -17.15
N ASN A 314 25.08 -10.88 -16.63
CA ASN A 314 26.25 -10.56 -17.45
C ASN A 314 26.83 -11.76 -18.23
N SER A 315 26.48 -13.00 -17.86
CA SER A 315 26.89 -14.20 -18.58
C SER A 315 26.03 -14.54 -19.79
N MET A 316 24.86 -13.89 -19.93
CA MET A 316 23.94 -14.12 -21.03
C MET A 316 24.31 -13.25 -22.25
N SER A 317 24.21 -13.82 -23.44
CA SER A 317 24.25 -13.07 -24.69
C SER A 317 22.98 -12.20 -24.85
N GLU A 318 23.00 -11.23 -25.74
CA GLU A 318 21.82 -10.38 -26.00
C GLU A 318 20.62 -11.20 -26.48
N GLU A 319 20.88 -12.22 -27.32
CA GLU A 319 19.82 -13.13 -27.78
C GLU A 319 19.21 -13.91 -26.63
N GLU A 320 20.04 -14.45 -25.71
CA GLU A 320 19.58 -15.16 -24.50
C GLU A 320 18.80 -14.24 -23.57
N LEU A 321 19.21 -12.97 -23.41
CA LEU A 321 18.49 -11.97 -22.63
C LEU A 321 17.08 -11.72 -23.18
N TYR A 322 16.93 -11.57 -24.50
CA TYR A 322 15.60 -11.41 -25.11
C TYR A 322 14.77 -12.70 -25.05
N GLN A 323 15.37 -13.86 -25.25
CA GLN A 323 14.67 -15.15 -25.19
C GLN A 323 14.25 -15.55 -23.77
N ALA A 324 14.91 -15.02 -22.73
CA ALA A 324 14.54 -15.29 -21.35
C ALA A 324 13.10 -14.93 -21.01
N THR A 325 12.48 -14.02 -21.79
CA THR A 325 11.06 -13.65 -21.65
C THR A 325 10.08 -14.76 -22.00
N SER A 326 10.53 -15.79 -22.72
CA SER A 326 9.70 -16.93 -23.14
C SER A 326 9.67 -18.06 -22.12
N GLN A 327 10.34 -17.93 -20.98
CA GLN A 327 10.36 -18.96 -19.92
C GLN A 327 9.06 -18.91 -19.11
N ASP A 328 8.51 -20.07 -18.78
CA ASP A 328 7.22 -20.21 -18.07
C ASP A 328 7.26 -19.71 -16.62
N ASP A 329 8.43 -19.54 -16.02
CA ASP A 329 8.63 -19.24 -14.59
C ASP A 329 9.09 -17.80 -14.29
N ILE A 330 8.84 -16.86 -15.18
CA ILE A 330 9.20 -15.45 -14.97
C ILE A 330 8.22 -14.78 -14.01
N ASP A 331 8.74 -14.16 -12.95
CA ASP A 331 7.92 -13.45 -11.98
C ASP A 331 7.28 -12.18 -12.55
N ASN A 332 8.04 -11.35 -13.31
CA ASN A 332 7.56 -10.10 -13.89
C ASN A 332 8.12 -9.86 -15.31
N PRO A 333 7.57 -10.50 -16.35
CA PRO A 333 8.09 -10.40 -17.71
C PRO A 333 8.12 -8.96 -18.26
N TYR A 334 7.13 -8.13 -17.93
CA TYR A 334 7.02 -6.76 -18.42
C TYR A 334 8.12 -5.84 -17.91
N LEU A 335 8.38 -5.90 -16.59
CA LEU A 335 9.47 -5.14 -15.98
C LEU A 335 10.82 -5.63 -16.49
N TYR A 336 10.98 -6.95 -16.60
CA TYR A 336 12.19 -7.55 -17.15
C TYR A 336 12.49 -7.04 -18.56
N MET A 337 11.51 -7.04 -19.46
CA MET A 337 11.70 -6.62 -20.85
C MET A 337 12.12 -5.15 -20.95
N THR A 338 11.47 -4.28 -20.18
CA THR A 338 11.85 -2.87 -20.15
C THR A 338 13.28 -2.68 -19.59
N ALA A 339 13.61 -3.34 -18.48
CA ALA A 339 14.95 -3.31 -17.91
C ALA A 339 16.01 -3.86 -18.89
N CYS A 340 15.68 -4.94 -19.61
CA CYS A 340 16.54 -5.59 -20.60
C CYS A 340 16.86 -4.63 -21.77
N SER A 341 15.85 -3.93 -22.29
CA SER A 341 16.06 -2.94 -23.35
C SER A 341 17.06 -1.86 -22.92
N TYR A 342 16.87 -1.24 -21.76
CA TYR A 342 17.81 -0.25 -21.23
C TYR A 342 19.20 -0.83 -20.90
N PHE A 343 19.24 -2.08 -20.39
CA PHE A 343 20.52 -2.74 -20.08
C PHE A 343 21.37 -3.00 -21.32
N ILE A 344 20.75 -3.43 -22.41
CA ILE A 344 21.45 -3.68 -23.69
C ILE A 344 21.87 -2.34 -24.33
N GLU A 345 20.94 -1.39 -24.46
CA GLU A 345 21.23 -0.09 -25.08
C GLU A 345 22.32 0.69 -24.32
N SER A 346 22.37 0.59 -22.99
CA SER A 346 23.39 1.28 -22.18
C SER A 346 24.83 0.77 -22.39
N LYS A 347 25.04 -0.36 -23.10
CA LYS A 347 26.39 -0.81 -23.47
C LYS A 347 27.03 0.10 -24.51
N ASP A 348 26.23 0.48 -25.51
CA ASP A 348 26.70 1.18 -26.70
C ASP A 348 26.47 2.69 -26.60
N ASN A 349 25.60 3.12 -25.69
CA ASN A 349 25.26 4.52 -25.46
C ASN A 349 25.58 4.94 -24.01
N PRO A 350 26.79 5.46 -23.76
CA PRO A 350 27.17 5.95 -22.43
C PRO A 350 26.37 7.16 -21.92
N SER A 351 25.67 7.85 -22.79
CA SER A 351 24.83 9.02 -22.46
C SER A 351 23.35 8.67 -22.39
N LEU A 352 23.01 7.37 -22.35
CA LEU A 352 21.62 6.94 -22.23
C LEU A 352 21.04 7.40 -20.91
N THR A 353 19.93 8.16 -20.99
CA THR A 353 19.12 8.54 -19.82
C THR A 353 17.87 7.70 -19.78
N SER A 354 17.32 7.48 -18.57
CA SER A 354 16.09 6.73 -18.39
C SER A 354 15.33 7.20 -17.17
N GLY A 355 14.00 7.20 -17.27
CA GLY A 355 13.08 7.31 -16.15
C GLY A 355 12.68 5.94 -15.56
N TYR A 356 13.23 4.83 -16.07
CA TYR A 356 12.95 3.50 -15.55
C TYR A 356 13.42 3.34 -14.10
N THR A 357 12.54 2.80 -13.27
CA THR A 357 12.83 2.58 -11.84
C THR A 357 13.05 1.11 -11.56
N VAL A 358 14.18 0.79 -10.95
CA VAL A 358 14.47 -0.55 -10.43
C VAL A 358 13.74 -0.79 -9.12
N SER A 359 13.32 -2.00 -8.88
CA SER A 359 12.50 -2.42 -7.73
C SER A 359 13.35 -3.10 -6.68
N PHE A 360 13.33 -2.58 -5.45
CA PHE A 360 13.97 -3.20 -4.28
C PHE A 360 12.91 -3.43 -3.22
N ASP A 361 12.75 -4.69 -2.82
CA ASP A 361 11.69 -5.15 -1.93
C ASP A 361 12.25 -5.55 -0.56
N ALA A 362 11.51 -5.28 0.50
CA ALA A 362 11.91 -5.80 1.81
C ALA A 362 11.82 -7.33 1.82
N THR A 363 12.88 -8.00 2.25
CA THR A 363 12.95 -9.47 2.16
C THR A 363 11.89 -10.19 2.99
N ALA A 364 11.45 -9.57 4.10
CA ALA A 364 10.36 -10.04 4.94
C ALA A 364 9.95 -8.91 5.92
N SER A 365 9.32 -7.83 5.43
CA SER A 365 9.08 -6.59 6.19
C SER A 365 8.45 -6.81 7.56
N GLY A 366 7.41 -7.66 7.66
CA GLY A 366 6.78 -7.99 8.94
C GLY A 366 7.73 -8.61 9.96
N SER A 367 8.58 -9.58 9.53
CA SER A 367 9.58 -10.21 10.40
C SER A 367 10.69 -9.25 10.79
N GLN A 368 11.12 -8.38 9.86
CA GLN A 368 12.14 -7.36 10.09
C GLN A 368 11.67 -6.34 11.15
N ILE A 369 10.45 -5.86 11.02
CA ILE A 369 9.84 -4.94 11.97
C ILE A 369 9.73 -5.59 13.36
N LEU A 370 9.23 -6.81 13.42
CA LEU A 370 9.10 -7.55 14.68
C LEU A 370 10.47 -7.82 15.33
N ALA A 371 11.50 -8.19 14.56
CA ALA A 371 12.86 -8.37 15.06
C ALA A 371 13.42 -7.09 15.66
N CYS A 372 13.23 -5.93 15.00
CA CYS A 372 13.71 -4.63 15.50
C CYS A 372 12.93 -4.15 16.74
N LEU A 373 11.60 -4.29 16.76
CA LEU A 373 10.75 -3.88 17.88
C LEU A 373 11.03 -4.70 19.15
N THR A 374 11.25 -6.01 19.00
CA THR A 374 11.45 -6.94 20.12
C THR A 374 12.92 -7.12 20.49
N GLY A 375 13.84 -6.74 19.61
CA GLY A 375 15.28 -6.99 19.77
C GLY A 375 15.67 -8.47 19.57
N ASP A 376 14.91 -9.22 18.78
CA ASP A 376 15.16 -10.64 18.54
C ASP A 376 16.28 -10.86 17.53
N LEU A 377 17.47 -11.22 18.03
CA LEU A 377 18.63 -11.47 17.17
C LEU A 377 18.45 -12.70 16.27
N ALA A 378 17.74 -13.74 16.72
CA ALA A 378 17.52 -14.95 15.93
C ALA A 378 16.67 -14.63 14.68
N THR A 379 15.54 -13.94 14.89
CA THR A 379 14.70 -13.44 13.78
C THR A 379 15.46 -12.45 12.90
N ALA A 380 16.24 -11.51 13.48
CA ALA A 380 17.00 -10.52 12.74
C ALA A 380 17.99 -11.12 11.75
N ARG A 381 18.62 -12.24 12.10
CA ARG A 381 19.54 -12.98 11.22
C ARG A 381 18.82 -13.58 10.02
N ILE A 382 17.75 -14.34 10.22
CA ILE A 382 17.06 -15.05 9.14
C ILE A 382 16.26 -14.14 8.20
N CYS A 383 15.94 -12.88 8.62
CA CYS A 383 15.23 -11.91 7.80
C CYS A 383 16.09 -10.74 7.29
N ASN A 384 17.42 -10.90 7.30
CA ASN A 384 18.39 -9.95 6.77
C ASN A 384 18.42 -8.56 7.47
N VAL A 385 17.95 -8.44 8.71
CA VAL A 385 18.10 -7.22 9.51
C VAL A 385 19.56 -7.03 9.93
N VAL A 386 20.26 -8.11 10.23
CA VAL A 386 21.71 -8.12 10.45
C VAL A 386 22.39 -8.95 9.40
N SER A 387 23.61 -8.55 8.99
CA SER A 387 24.36 -9.26 7.97
C SER A 387 24.88 -10.62 8.49
N THR A 388 24.66 -11.65 7.71
CA THR A 388 25.26 -12.99 7.90
C THR A 388 26.33 -13.30 6.83
N GLY A 389 26.61 -12.34 5.95
CA GLY A 389 27.49 -12.49 4.79
C GLY A 389 26.83 -13.08 3.55
N ILE A 390 25.58 -13.54 3.67
CA ILE A 390 24.78 -14.07 2.56
C ILE A 390 23.36 -13.51 2.60
N ARG A 391 22.64 -13.67 1.49
CA ARG A 391 21.21 -13.36 1.44
C ARG A 391 20.42 -14.51 2.06
N GLU A 392 19.87 -14.28 3.23
CA GLU A 392 19.02 -15.24 3.93
C GLU A 392 17.60 -15.31 3.35
N ASP A 393 17.02 -16.51 3.38
CA ASP A 393 15.61 -16.72 3.06
C ASP A 393 14.91 -17.35 4.27
N SER A 394 14.29 -16.52 5.10
CA SER A 394 13.62 -16.92 6.32
C SER A 394 12.61 -18.06 6.11
N TYR A 395 11.86 -18.01 5.01
CA TYR A 395 10.87 -19.05 4.71
C TYR A 395 11.50 -20.40 4.34
N THR A 396 12.63 -20.38 3.64
CA THR A 396 13.41 -21.61 3.36
C THR A 396 14.02 -22.16 4.63
N THR A 397 14.59 -21.31 5.48
CA THR A 397 15.17 -21.71 6.78
C THR A 397 14.11 -22.37 7.66
N LEU A 398 12.95 -21.73 7.83
CA LEU A 398 11.83 -22.28 8.62
C LEU A 398 11.28 -23.58 8.00
N TYR A 399 11.15 -23.66 6.68
CA TYR A 399 10.69 -24.86 5.98
C TYR A 399 11.63 -26.04 6.18
N GLN A 400 12.94 -25.82 6.05
CA GLN A 400 13.95 -26.87 6.28
C GLN A 400 13.97 -27.32 7.75
N ALA A 401 13.82 -26.37 8.69
CA ALA A 401 13.71 -26.69 10.10
C ALA A 401 12.46 -27.53 10.39
N PHE A 402 11.32 -27.17 9.82
CA PHE A 402 10.09 -27.93 9.95
C PHE A 402 10.22 -29.35 9.37
N LYS A 403 10.83 -29.50 8.19
CA LYS A 403 11.07 -30.79 7.57
C LYS A 403 11.96 -31.74 8.40
N ARG A 404 12.78 -31.23 9.31
CA ARG A 404 13.54 -32.08 10.25
C ARG A 404 12.66 -32.80 11.27
N TYR A 405 11.51 -32.18 11.62
CA TYR A 405 10.53 -32.77 12.54
C TYR A 405 9.51 -33.64 11.79
N VAL A 406 9.16 -33.28 10.55
CA VAL A 406 8.16 -33.95 9.73
C VAL A 406 8.74 -34.21 8.33
N PRO A 407 9.65 -35.17 8.16
CA PRO A 407 10.33 -35.42 6.86
C PRO A 407 9.37 -35.78 5.73
N GLU A 408 8.29 -36.49 6.06
CA GLU A 408 7.35 -37.05 5.09
C GLU A 408 6.23 -36.09 4.68
N VAL A 409 6.21 -34.84 5.24
CA VAL A 409 5.17 -33.89 4.89
C VAL A 409 5.23 -33.52 3.41
N ASN A 410 4.10 -33.70 2.72
CA ASN A 410 3.97 -33.35 1.30
C ASN A 410 3.40 -31.90 1.14
N ILE A 411 4.16 -30.92 1.59
CA ILE A 411 3.81 -29.49 1.44
C ILE A 411 4.95 -28.84 0.64
N SER A 412 4.60 -28.09 -0.40
CA SER A 412 5.61 -27.31 -1.15
C SER A 412 6.14 -26.17 -0.30
N ARG A 413 7.40 -25.71 -0.55
CA ARG A 413 7.92 -24.49 0.09
C ARG A 413 7.02 -23.28 -0.17
N LYS A 414 6.44 -23.19 -1.38
CA LYS A 414 5.53 -22.08 -1.78
C LYS A 414 4.27 -22.03 -0.92
N ASP A 415 3.71 -23.19 -0.61
CA ASP A 415 2.53 -23.26 0.26
C ASP A 415 2.90 -23.11 1.73
N PHE A 416 3.99 -23.72 2.18
CA PHE A 416 4.49 -23.54 3.55
C PHE A 416 4.74 -22.08 3.90
N LYS A 417 5.28 -21.27 2.96
CA LYS A 417 5.52 -19.81 3.15
C LYS A 417 4.30 -19.08 3.69
N LYS A 418 3.09 -19.48 3.31
CA LYS A 418 1.83 -18.82 3.74
C LYS A 418 1.58 -18.97 5.24
N ALA A 419 2.04 -20.07 5.86
CA ALA A 419 1.83 -20.32 7.28
C ALA A 419 2.65 -19.36 8.17
N PRO A 420 4.00 -19.28 8.11
CA PRO A 420 4.78 -18.34 8.92
C PRO A 420 4.42 -16.88 8.60
N MET A 421 4.15 -16.54 7.32
CA MET A 421 3.77 -15.18 6.95
C MET A 421 2.49 -14.72 7.67
N THR A 422 1.49 -15.60 7.80
CA THR A 422 0.21 -15.25 8.41
C THR A 422 0.22 -15.35 9.95
N VAL A 423 1.09 -16.18 10.52
CA VAL A 423 1.25 -16.28 11.99
C VAL A 423 1.70 -14.94 12.58
N PHE A 424 2.66 -14.25 11.98
CA PHE A 424 3.12 -12.95 12.45
C PHE A 424 2.02 -11.87 12.41
N TYR A 425 0.94 -12.13 11.66
CA TYR A 425 -0.26 -11.28 11.62
C TYR A 425 -1.41 -11.81 12.50
N GLY A 426 -1.16 -12.77 13.40
CA GLY A 426 -2.13 -13.30 14.33
C GLY A 426 -3.05 -14.39 13.78
N SER A 427 -2.83 -14.89 12.57
CA SER A 427 -3.65 -15.97 12.01
C SER A 427 -3.33 -17.30 12.67
N GLN A 428 -4.36 -18.01 13.15
CA GLN A 428 -4.28 -19.40 13.60
C GLN A 428 -4.92 -20.37 12.59
N LYS A 429 -5.84 -19.89 11.78
CA LYS A 429 -6.58 -20.69 10.80
C LYS A 429 -5.67 -21.14 9.63
N GLN A 430 -4.98 -20.20 9.01
CA GLN A 430 -4.12 -20.50 7.85
C GLN A 430 -3.00 -21.51 8.15
N PRO A 431 -2.24 -21.39 9.26
CA PRO A 431 -1.27 -22.42 9.62
C PRO A 431 -1.91 -23.80 9.80
N LYS A 432 -3.08 -23.88 10.44
CA LYS A 432 -3.81 -25.14 10.61
C LYS A 432 -4.25 -25.76 9.28
N GLU A 433 -4.74 -24.94 8.34
CA GLU A 433 -5.16 -25.40 7.00
C GLU A 433 -3.99 -25.91 6.15
N ILE A 434 -2.82 -25.27 6.26
CA ILE A 434 -1.64 -25.58 5.44
C ILE A 434 -0.84 -26.75 6.01
N ILE A 435 -0.60 -26.74 7.32
CA ILE A 435 0.28 -27.66 8.01
C ILE A 435 -0.46 -28.95 8.41
N GLY A 436 -1.76 -28.85 8.62
CA GLY A 436 -2.58 -29.91 9.22
C GLY A 436 -2.50 -29.92 10.75
N GLU A 437 -3.54 -30.41 11.38
CA GLU A 437 -3.68 -30.40 12.86
C GLU A 437 -2.59 -31.22 13.54
N ASP A 438 -2.28 -32.40 13.00
CA ASP A 438 -1.30 -33.35 13.57
C ASP A 438 0.13 -32.77 13.63
N ASN A 439 0.50 -31.95 12.66
CA ASN A 439 1.84 -31.40 12.54
C ASN A 439 1.99 -29.97 13.08
N LEU A 440 0.88 -29.36 13.50
CA LEU A 440 0.81 -27.95 13.88
C LEU A 440 1.72 -27.63 15.08
N HIS A 441 1.85 -28.55 16.03
CA HIS A 441 2.72 -28.39 17.19
C HIS A 441 4.20 -28.34 16.81
N TYR A 442 4.65 -29.09 15.80
CA TYR A 442 6.02 -29.00 15.28
C TYR A 442 6.26 -27.68 14.58
N PHE A 443 5.27 -27.18 13.84
CA PHE A 443 5.34 -25.88 13.21
C PHE A 443 5.55 -24.76 14.25
N TYR A 444 4.71 -24.70 15.29
CA TYR A 444 4.88 -23.70 16.37
C TYR A 444 6.19 -23.90 17.15
N LYS A 445 6.67 -25.12 17.30
CA LYS A 445 7.99 -25.38 17.90
C LYS A 445 9.10 -24.72 17.09
N VAL A 446 9.10 -24.86 15.77
CA VAL A 446 10.06 -24.21 14.87
C VAL A 446 9.92 -22.68 14.93
N MET A 447 8.70 -22.16 14.91
CA MET A 447 8.47 -20.71 15.02
C MET A 447 9.04 -20.14 16.33
N ASN A 448 8.83 -20.83 17.46
CA ASN A 448 9.39 -20.42 18.76
C ASN A 448 10.91 -20.59 18.86
N GLU A 449 11.51 -21.52 18.13
CA GLU A 449 12.96 -21.71 18.07
C GLU A 449 13.65 -20.59 17.28
N TYR A 450 13.11 -20.21 16.13
CA TYR A 450 13.71 -19.25 15.20
C TYR A 450 13.23 -17.81 15.39
N CYS A 451 12.04 -17.61 15.97
CA CYS A 451 11.40 -16.31 16.15
C CYS A 451 10.79 -16.15 17.56
N PRO A 452 11.53 -16.40 18.64
CA PRO A 452 10.96 -16.51 20.00
C PRO A 452 10.27 -15.25 20.49
N LEU A 453 10.85 -14.07 20.30
CA LEU A 453 10.25 -12.83 20.81
C LEU A 453 9.08 -12.32 19.94
N PRO A 454 9.13 -12.37 18.60
CA PRO A 454 7.94 -12.15 17.76
C PRO A 454 6.77 -13.06 18.12
N MET A 455 7.02 -14.36 18.39
CA MET A 455 5.96 -15.29 18.81
C MET A 455 5.39 -14.92 20.17
N LYS A 456 6.26 -14.62 21.15
CA LYS A 456 5.83 -14.13 22.47
C LYS A 456 4.98 -12.85 22.37
N LEU A 457 5.38 -11.91 21.48
CA LEU A 457 4.59 -10.69 21.26
C LEU A 457 3.21 -11.02 20.68
N ASN A 458 3.16 -11.93 19.71
CA ASN A 458 1.91 -12.36 19.11
C ASN A 458 0.96 -12.99 20.16
N ASP A 459 1.46 -13.84 21.06
CA ASP A 459 0.69 -14.41 22.17
C ASP A 459 0.13 -13.32 23.09
N ILE A 460 0.97 -12.35 23.47
CA ILE A 460 0.53 -11.20 24.29
C ILE A 460 -0.58 -10.40 23.60
N LEU A 461 -0.46 -10.15 22.30
CA LEU A 461 -1.47 -9.42 21.52
C LEU A 461 -2.79 -10.19 21.42
N LEU A 462 -2.74 -11.52 21.32
CA LEU A 462 -3.92 -12.37 21.31
C LEU A 462 -4.56 -12.50 22.69
N ASP A 463 -3.76 -12.60 23.74
CA ASP A 463 -4.24 -12.81 25.11
C ASP A 463 -4.84 -11.56 25.74
N ASN A 464 -4.39 -10.38 25.34
CA ASN A 464 -4.87 -9.10 25.86
C ASN A 464 -5.91 -8.42 24.95
N TRP A 465 -6.71 -9.21 24.20
CA TRP A 465 -7.84 -8.66 23.46
C TRP A 465 -8.85 -8.00 24.41
N GLN A 466 -9.25 -6.77 24.10
CA GLN A 466 -10.23 -6.01 24.87
C GLN A 466 -11.64 -6.27 24.33
N GLU A 467 -12.47 -6.96 25.09
CA GLU A 467 -13.85 -7.37 24.70
C GLU A 467 -14.85 -6.21 24.81
N ASP A 468 -14.60 -5.26 25.71
CA ASP A 468 -15.55 -4.18 26.03
C ASP A 468 -15.44 -2.94 25.13
N VAL A 469 -14.65 -3.00 24.06
CA VAL A 469 -14.39 -1.84 23.21
C VAL A 469 -14.91 -2.04 21.79
N GLU A 470 -15.54 -1.01 21.23
CA GLU A 470 -15.98 -0.95 19.83
C GLU A 470 -14.85 -0.54 18.87
N SER A 471 -13.78 0.05 19.41
CA SER A 471 -12.63 0.47 18.63
C SER A 471 -11.37 0.47 19.49
N TYR A 472 -10.22 0.37 18.82
CA TYR A 472 -8.90 0.49 19.43
C TYR A 472 -7.98 1.27 18.50
N GLY A 473 -6.90 1.83 19.05
CA GLY A 473 -5.97 2.61 18.24
C GLY A 473 -4.74 3.05 19.01
N TRP A 474 -3.84 3.68 18.29
CA TRP A 474 -2.60 4.26 18.82
C TRP A 474 -2.11 5.39 17.92
N THR A 475 -1.25 6.22 18.46
CA THR A 475 -0.52 7.24 17.72
C THR A 475 0.90 6.76 17.46
N LEU A 476 1.33 6.81 16.21
CA LEU A 476 2.68 6.49 15.78
C LEU A 476 3.65 7.63 16.12
N PRO A 477 4.97 7.37 16.16
CA PRO A 477 5.97 8.41 16.45
C PRO A 477 5.97 9.63 15.51
N ASP A 478 5.49 9.46 14.26
CA ASP A 478 5.31 10.56 13.31
C ASP A 478 4.00 11.36 13.51
N GLY A 479 3.23 11.03 14.55
CA GLY A 479 1.97 11.65 14.89
C GLY A 479 0.76 11.07 14.17
N PHE A 480 0.92 10.15 13.23
CA PHE A 480 -0.21 9.51 12.54
C PHE A 480 -1.04 8.70 13.53
N THR A 481 -2.36 8.92 13.54
CA THR A 481 -3.28 8.21 14.43
C THR A 481 -3.96 7.06 13.72
N VAL A 482 -3.71 5.85 14.21
CA VAL A 482 -4.39 4.62 13.80
C VAL A 482 -5.65 4.47 14.64
N LEU A 483 -6.79 4.22 14.00
CA LEU A 483 -8.05 3.88 14.68
C LEU A 483 -8.74 2.76 13.92
N ILE A 484 -9.00 1.67 14.61
CA ILE A 484 -9.65 0.47 14.07
C ILE A 484 -10.98 0.28 14.78
N LYS A 485 -12.08 0.25 14.03
CA LYS A 485 -13.40 -0.08 14.56
C LYS A 485 -13.66 -1.57 14.43
N ASN A 486 -14.11 -2.18 15.50
CA ASN A 486 -14.55 -3.57 15.52
C ASN A 486 -15.88 -3.68 14.78
N LYS A 487 -16.04 -4.72 13.97
CA LYS A 487 -17.25 -4.93 13.17
C LYS A 487 -17.66 -6.38 13.19
N THR A 488 -18.93 -6.61 13.42
CA THR A 488 -19.57 -7.90 13.20
C THR A 488 -20.46 -7.86 11.96
N VAL A 489 -20.70 -9.02 11.36
CA VAL A 489 -21.75 -9.19 10.36
C VAL A 489 -23.02 -9.55 11.11
N VAL A 490 -24.02 -8.71 11.01
CA VAL A 490 -25.36 -8.95 11.56
C VAL A 490 -26.23 -9.44 10.41
N ASN A 491 -26.97 -10.54 10.65
CA ASN A 491 -27.97 -11.06 9.75
C ASN A 491 -29.33 -10.89 10.42
N GLU A 492 -30.20 -10.11 9.81
CA GLU A 492 -31.55 -9.85 10.29
C GLU A 492 -32.56 -10.51 9.37
N GLU A 493 -33.47 -11.27 9.92
CA GLU A 493 -34.61 -11.79 9.18
C GLU A 493 -35.77 -10.77 9.24
N ILE A 494 -36.14 -10.27 8.08
CA ILE A 494 -37.20 -9.28 7.93
C ILE A 494 -38.42 -9.98 7.32
N ASP A 495 -39.48 -10.08 8.09
CA ASP A 495 -40.79 -10.60 7.61
C ASP A 495 -41.51 -9.49 6.83
N LEU A 496 -41.72 -9.73 5.55
CA LEU A 496 -42.42 -8.84 4.62
C LEU A 496 -43.84 -9.33 4.32
N GLY A 497 -44.43 -10.14 5.20
CA GLY A 497 -45.78 -10.63 5.07
C GLY A 497 -46.00 -11.42 3.79
N GLU A 498 -46.86 -10.94 2.88
CA GLU A 498 -47.16 -11.60 1.61
C GLU A 498 -45.97 -11.72 0.65
N TYR A 499 -44.92 -10.90 0.83
CA TYR A 499 -43.69 -10.98 0.07
C TYR A 499 -42.64 -11.95 0.65
N GLY A 500 -42.99 -12.62 1.76
CA GLY A 500 -42.12 -13.60 2.42
C GLY A 500 -41.06 -12.98 3.33
N THR A 501 -40.08 -13.78 3.71
CA THR A 501 -38.97 -13.35 4.60
C THR A 501 -37.70 -13.17 3.81
N VAL A 502 -36.96 -12.09 4.07
CA VAL A 502 -35.65 -11.82 3.48
C VAL A 502 -34.57 -11.71 4.56
N THR A 503 -33.36 -12.17 4.27
CA THR A 503 -32.23 -12.04 5.17
C THR A 503 -31.38 -10.84 4.76
N VAL A 504 -31.32 -9.82 5.61
CA VAL A 504 -30.50 -8.62 5.41
C VAL A 504 -29.19 -8.77 6.16
N SER A 505 -28.06 -8.81 5.43
CA SER A 505 -26.74 -8.89 6.00
C SER A 505 -26.04 -7.53 5.93
N HIS A 506 -25.60 -7.02 7.05
CA HIS A 506 -24.86 -5.74 7.13
C HIS A 506 -23.75 -5.80 8.16
N LYS A 507 -22.84 -4.81 8.12
CA LYS A 507 -21.75 -4.69 9.09
C LYS A 507 -22.05 -3.60 10.08
N GLU A 508 -22.03 -3.94 11.36
CA GLU A 508 -22.18 -2.98 12.45
C GLU A 508 -20.92 -2.87 13.27
N ILE A 509 -20.69 -1.67 13.83
CA ILE A 509 -19.64 -1.45 14.83
C ILE A 509 -20.15 -2.10 16.13
N SER A 510 -19.34 -2.99 16.68
CA SER A 510 -19.71 -3.75 17.87
C SER A 510 -18.49 -4.09 18.70
N LYS A 511 -18.75 -4.44 19.95
CA LYS A 511 -17.80 -5.11 20.82
C LYS A 511 -17.64 -6.55 20.34
N LEU A 512 -16.42 -7.08 20.36
CA LEU A 512 -16.12 -8.45 19.94
C LEU A 512 -15.63 -9.26 21.13
N GLU A 513 -16.23 -10.40 21.39
CA GLU A 513 -15.77 -11.38 22.37
C GLU A 513 -14.47 -12.05 21.89
N LYS A 514 -13.61 -12.45 22.85
CA LYS A 514 -12.34 -13.14 22.51
C LYS A 514 -12.63 -14.43 21.74
N GLY A 515 -12.02 -14.56 20.58
CA GLY A 515 -12.21 -15.72 19.69
C GLY A 515 -13.12 -15.46 18.50
N GLU A 516 -13.90 -14.38 18.48
CA GLU A 516 -14.69 -13.98 17.32
C GLU A 516 -13.82 -13.60 16.10
N PRO A 517 -14.37 -13.69 14.88
CA PRO A 517 -13.70 -13.19 13.69
C PRO A 517 -13.31 -11.69 13.86
N GLY A 518 -12.06 -11.37 13.66
CA GLY A 518 -11.54 -9.99 13.81
C GLY A 518 -10.75 -9.72 15.09
N THR A 519 -10.92 -10.51 16.17
CA THR A 519 -10.19 -10.32 17.44
C THR A 519 -8.68 -10.58 17.36
N ARG A 520 -8.21 -11.17 16.26
CA ARG A 520 -6.78 -11.42 15.97
C ARG A 520 -6.13 -10.30 15.18
N SER A 521 -6.83 -9.19 14.94
CA SER A 521 -6.36 -8.12 14.07
C SER A 521 -5.32 -7.19 14.71
N TYR A 522 -5.07 -7.28 16.03
CA TYR A 522 -4.06 -6.46 16.72
C TYR A 522 -2.68 -6.61 16.08
N SER A 523 -2.19 -7.85 15.93
CA SER A 523 -0.88 -8.13 15.35
C SER A 523 -0.74 -7.57 13.93
N ALA A 524 -1.73 -7.86 13.06
CA ALA A 524 -1.70 -7.39 11.68
C ALA A 524 -1.73 -5.86 11.59
N ASN A 525 -2.59 -5.20 12.36
CA ASN A 525 -2.71 -3.74 12.29
C ASN A 525 -1.50 -3.05 12.90
N LEU A 526 -0.91 -3.59 13.98
CA LEU A 526 0.31 -3.07 14.60
C LEU A 526 1.47 -3.11 13.60
N VAL A 527 1.78 -4.28 13.05
CA VAL A 527 2.90 -4.45 12.10
C VAL A 527 2.71 -3.60 10.85
N HIS A 528 1.50 -3.60 10.26
CA HIS A 528 1.22 -2.80 9.06
C HIS A 528 1.28 -1.30 9.31
N SER A 529 0.97 -0.83 10.52
CA SER A 529 1.09 0.59 10.84
C SER A 529 2.54 1.04 11.01
N VAL A 530 3.39 0.18 11.57
CA VAL A 530 4.85 0.43 11.66
C VAL A 530 5.50 0.36 10.28
N ASP A 531 5.08 -0.57 9.43
CA ASP A 531 5.49 -0.65 8.02
C ASP A 531 5.14 0.66 7.28
N ALA A 532 3.93 1.17 7.49
CA ALA A 532 3.50 2.45 6.93
C ALA A 532 4.30 3.65 7.49
N LEU A 533 4.71 3.63 8.77
CA LEU A 533 5.62 4.62 9.34
C LEU A 533 6.97 4.60 8.63
N ILE A 534 7.58 3.41 8.49
CA ILE A 534 8.88 3.25 7.79
C ILE A 534 8.79 3.82 6.37
N LEU A 535 7.73 3.47 5.62
CA LEU A 535 7.52 3.97 4.27
C LEU A 535 7.49 5.50 4.24
N ARG A 536 6.72 6.13 5.12
CA ARG A 536 6.59 7.60 5.17
C ARG A 536 7.92 8.28 5.52
N GLU A 537 8.68 7.74 6.46
CA GLU A 537 10.00 8.25 6.83
C GLU A 537 11.03 8.08 5.70
N VAL A 538 11.06 6.91 5.04
CA VAL A 538 11.95 6.65 3.89
C VAL A 538 11.67 7.61 2.74
N VAL A 539 10.40 7.82 2.40
CA VAL A 539 10.00 8.76 1.32
C VAL A 539 10.37 10.20 1.67
N ALA A 540 10.12 10.61 2.92
CA ALA A 540 10.45 11.97 3.35
C ALA A 540 11.97 12.23 3.38
N MET A 541 12.78 11.24 3.76
CA MET A 541 14.24 11.32 3.66
C MET A 541 14.72 11.37 2.21
N ALA A 542 14.16 10.55 1.32
CA ALA A 542 14.53 10.51 -0.09
C ALA A 542 14.14 11.79 -0.83
N MET A 543 12.95 12.31 -0.58
CA MET A 543 12.38 13.50 -1.21
C MET A 543 12.55 14.77 -0.34
N HIS A 544 13.58 14.82 0.48
CA HIS A 544 13.81 15.94 1.39
C HIS A 544 13.97 17.29 0.67
N GLN A 545 13.58 18.37 1.32
CA GLN A 545 13.77 19.72 0.81
C GLN A 545 15.15 20.24 1.25
N LYS A 546 16.06 20.47 0.29
CA LYS A 546 17.44 20.91 0.56
C LYS A 546 17.52 22.19 1.39
N ASP A 547 16.65 23.16 1.09
CA ASP A 547 16.60 24.42 1.81
C ASP A 547 16.17 24.26 3.26
N VAL A 548 15.26 23.30 3.54
CA VAL A 548 14.86 22.92 4.90
C VAL A 548 16.02 22.29 5.66
N VAL A 549 16.68 21.29 5.04
CA VAL A 549 17.85 20.60 5.64
C VAL A 549 18.96 21.60 5.93
N ALA A 550 19.36 22.41 4.95
CA ALA A 550 20.41 23.42 5.10
C ALA A 550 20.05 24.47 6.17
N ARG A 551 18.80 24.89 6.26
CA ARG A 551 18.31 25.79 7.31
C ARG A 551 18.47 25.17 8.70
N VAL A 552 18.03 23.93 8.87
CA VAL A 552 18.09 23.26 10.19
C VAL A 552 19.54 23.04 10.63
N ILE A 553 20.43 22.65 9.73
CA ILE A 553 21.88 22.52 10.03
C ILE A 553 22.43 23.85 10.55
N LYS A 554 22.17 24.98 9.85
CA LYS A 554 22.60 26.30 10.27
C LYS A 554 22.05 26.72 11.62
N LEU A 555 20.79 26.38 11.92
CA LEU A 555 20.19 26.68 13.22
C LEU A 555 20.88 25.93 14.36
N ILE A 556 21.25 24.68 14.14
CA ILE A 556 21.98 23.86 15.11
C ILE A 556 23.43 24.39 15.32
N GLU A 557 24.14 24.71 14.24
CA GLU A 557 25.51 25.18 14.29
C GLU A 557 25.65 26.57 14.96
N ASN A 558 24.75 27.49 14.65
CA ASN A 558 24.85 28.86 15.12
C ASN A 558 24.41 29.07 16.56
N LYS A 559 23.78 28.05 17.21
CA LYS A 559 23.19 28.14 18.56
C LYS A 559 22.37 29.41 18.78
N SER A 560 21.83 29.99 17.68
CA SER A 560 21.09 31.24 17.69
C SER A 560 19.67 31.03 18.17
N TYR A 561 19.50 30.96 19.48
CA TYR A 561 18.21 30.92 20.14
C TYR A 561 17.68 32.34 20.35
N GLN A 562 17.23 33.00 19.29
CA GLN A 562 16.54 34.27 19.45
C GLN A 562 15.04 34.01 19.62
N LEU A 563 14.55 34.31 20.81
CA LEU A 563 13.13 34.34 21.20
C LEU A 563 12.36 35.46 20.47
N PHE A 564 12.44 35.54 19.15
CA PHE A 564 11.64 36.53 18.41
C PHE A 564 10.83 35.86 17.33
N SER A 565 9.54 35.93 17.51
CA SER A 565 8.61 35.29 16.60
C SER A 565 7.46 36.17 16.21
N LYS A 566 7.17 36.16 14.95
CA LYS A 566 5.79 36.15 14.46
C LYS A 566 5.37 34.66 14.44
N ASN A 567 5.14 34.09 15.61
CA ASN A 567 4.93 32.67 15.76
C ASN A 567 3.61 32.23 15.13
N LYS A 568 3.71 31.28 14.23
CA LYS A 568 2.57 30.42 13.87
C LYS A 568 2.44 29.41 15.01
N GLY A 569 1.46 29.56 15.88
CA GLY A 569 1.22 28.65 17.02
C GLY A 569 1.07 27.18 16.64
N LYS A 570 0.77 26.89 15.36
CA LYS A 570 0.74 25.54 14.79
C LYS A 570 2.12 24.87 14.75
N ASP A 571 3.17 25.59 14.41
CA ASP A 571 4.51 25.00 14.28
C ASP A 571 5.08 24.67 15.67
N ILE A 572 4.86 25.54 16.65
CA ILE A 572 5.21 25.29 18.07
C ILE A 572 4.51 24.01 18.56
N ALA A 573 3.19 23.94 18.44
CA ALA A 573 2.41 22.78 18.90
C ALA A 573 2.85 21.47 18.22
N MET A 574 3.25 21.53 16.95
CA MET A 574 3.74 20.35 16.24
C MET A 574 5.13 19.93 16.71
N VAL A 575 6.05 20.86 16.92
CA VAL A 575 7.39 20.56 17.46
C VAL A 575 7.29 19.95 18.86
N GLU A 576 6.50 20.56 19.74
CA GLU A 576 6.24 20.02 21.08
C GLU A 576 5.63 18.61 21.05
N LYS A 577 4.64 18.39 20.17
CA LYS A 577 4.02 17.08 19.98
C LYS A 577 5.05 16.04 19.51
N LEU A 578 5.83 16.33 18.46
CA LEU A 578 6.80 15.38 17.89
C LEU A 578 7.94 15.10 18.86
N GLN A 579 8.43 16.09 19.61
CA GLN A 579 9.40 15.90 20.68
C GLN A 579 8.82 15.05 21.83
N SER A 580 7.57 15.28 22.21
CA SER A 580 6.90 14.45 23.23
C SER A 580 6.76 13.00 22.79
N LEU A 581 6.39 12.76 21.52
CA LEU A 581 6.32 11.40 20.95
C LEU A 581 7.71 10.74 20.89
N TYR A 582 8.76 11.50 20.56
CA TYR A 582 10.14 11.00 20.64
C TYR A 582 10.51 10.58 22.06
N LYS A 583 10.24 11.44 23.05
CA LYS A 583 10.50 11.12 24.46
C LYS A 583 9.80 9.86 24.94
N GLN A 584 8.60 9.61 24.48
CA GLN A 584 7.81 8.43 24.84
C GLN A 584 8.24 7.17 24.09
N SER A 585 8.50 7.29 22.78
CA SER A 585 8.79 6.15 21.90
C SER A 585 10.29 5.87 21.72
N GLY A 586 11.16 6.86 21.90
CA GLY A 586 12.57 6.81 21.52
C GLY A 586 12.82 6.92 20.01
N PHE A 587 11.78 7.15 19.19
CA PHE A 587 11.89 7.28 17.75
C PHE A 587 11.57 8.71 17.30
N LEU A 588 12.58 9.45 16.82
CA LEU A 588 12.40 10.79 16.30
C LEU A 588 11.99 10.73 14.83
N SER A 589 10.82 11.28 14.50
CA SER A 589 10.34 11.37 13.11
C SER A 589 11.00 12.53 12.36
N ASP A 590 11.38 12.31 11.10
CA ASP A 590 11.89 13.35 10.19
C ASP A 590 10.86 14.46 9.91
N ARG A 591 9.59 14.19 10.19
CA ARG A 591 8.50 15.16 10.09
C ARG A 591 8.83 16.47 10.82
N ILE A 592 9.60 16.42 11.90
CA ILE A 592 9.95 17.57 12.71
C ILE A 592 10.72 18.63 11.91
N LEU A 593 11.53 18.22 10.90
CA LEU A 593 12.33 19.12 10.06
C LEU A 593 11.48 20.22 9.40
N GLY A 594 10.27 19.90 8.97
CA GLY A 594 9.36 20.83 8.31
C GLY A 594 8.87 21.98 9.20
N TYR A 595 8.99 21.83 10.52
CA TYR A 595 8.48 22.79 11.53
C TYR A 595 9.60 23.52 12.28
N LEU A 596 10.89 23.17 11.99
CA LEU A 596 12.03 23.81 12.63
C LEU A 596 12.43 25.10 11.92
N HIS A 597 12.43 26.18 12.69
CA HIS A 597 12.89 27.51 12.30
C HIS A 597 13.42 28.26 13.53
N GLU A 598 13.88 29.48 13.39
CA GLU A 598 14.50 30.28 14.48
C GLU A 598 13.63 30.38 15.75
N GLY A 599 12.28 30.41 15.59
CA GLY A 599 11.36 30.50 16.71
C GLY A 599 10.97 29.17 17.35
N THR A 600 11.36 28.02 16.79
CA THR A 600 10.97 26.68 17.29
C THR A 600 12.14 25.81 17.67
N ILE A 601 13.35 26.06 17.15
CA ILE A 601 14.54 25.27 17.47
C ILE A 601 14.89 25.28 18.96
N SER A 602 14.61 26.37 19.67
CA SER A 602 14.82 26.53 21.11
C SER A 602 13.90 25.67 21.99
N LEU A 603 12.85 25.06 21.41
CA LEU A 603 11.96 24.13 22.11
C LEU A 603 12.59 22.75 22.26
N LEU A 604 13.60 22.42 21.47
CA LEU A 604 14.25 21.12 21.49
C LEU A 604 15.26 21.03 22.64
N ASP A 605 15.22 19.90 23.35
CA ASP A 605 16.25 19.56 24.33
C ASP A 605 17.51 18.97 23.65
N GLU A 606 18.57 18.78 24.45
CA GLU A 606 19.86 18.31 23.96
C GLU A 606 19.77 16.92 23.31
N ASP A 607 19.02 16.00 23.92
CA ASP A 607 18.86 14.63 23.40
C ASP A 607 18.18 14.63 22.03
N THR A 608 17.14 15.46 21.87
CA THR A 608 16.44 15.61 20.59
C THR A 608 17.34 16.25 19.52
N ILE A 609 18.17 17.23 19.90
CA ILE A 609 19.14 17.87 18.99
C ILE A 609 20.20 16.86 18.54
N GLU A 610 20.67 15.99 19.41
CA GLU A 610 21.69 14.99 19.06
C GLU A 610 21.11 13.96 18.07
N GLU A 611 19.89 13.45 18.34
CA GLU A 611 19.21 12.55 17.41
C GLU A 611 18.90 13.22 16.05
N LEU A 612 18.60 14.52 16.08
CA LEU A 612 18.39 15.31 14.87
C LEU A 612 19.66 15.44 14.03
N LYS A 613 20.83 15.62 14.66
CA LYS A 613 22.13 15.64 13.97
C LYS A 613 22.41 14.30 13.28
N ASP A 614 22.21 13.18 13.98
CA ASP A 614 22.37 11.84 13.42
C ASP A 614 21.49 11.66 12.17
N MET A 615 20.25 12.12 12.23
CA MET A 615 19.31 12.07 11.09
C MET A 615 19.80 12.93 9.92
N LEU A 616 20.22 14.16 10.16
CA LEU A 616 20.72 15.07 9.14
C LEU A 616 22.00 14.54 8.48
N ASP A 617 22.88 13.89 9.24
CA ASP A 617 24.08 13.26 8.71
C ASP A 617 23.73 12.12 7.74
N VAL A 618 22.71 11.32 8.04
CA VAL A 618 22.24 10.26 7.12
C VAL A 618 21.62 10.86 5.86
N ILE A 619 20.78 11.90 5.99
CA ILE A 619 20.20 12.60 4.83
C ILE A 619 21.32 13.16 3.94
N ASN A 620 22.32 13.79 4.51
CA ASN A 620 23.48 14.31 3.75
C ASN A 620 24.26 13.19 3.04
N GLN A 621 24.38 12.00 3.65
CA GLN A 621 25.02 10.84 3.03
C GLN A 621 24.19 10.21 1.92
N MET A 622 22.88 10.48 1.85
CA MET A 622 22.03 10.05 0.74
C MET A 622 22.26 10.91 -0.52
N GLY A 623 22.79 12.13 -0.36
CA GLY A 623 23.07 13.06 -1.45
C GLY A 623 21.86 13.90 -1.86
N GLU A 624 21.69 14.10 -3.17
CA GLU A 624 20.58 14.87 -3.72
C GLU A 624 19.22 14.22 -3.48
N PRO A 625 18.15 14.99 -3.23
CA PRO A 625 16.80 14.42 -3.13
C PRO A 625 16.38 13.81 -4.46
N PHE A 626 15.63 12.70 -4.38
CA PHE A 626 15.17 11.93 -5.54
C PHE A 626 13.76 11.38 -5.32
N GLU A 627 13.03 11.19 -6.42
CA GLU A 627 11.68 10.67 -6.41
C GLU A 627 11.64 9.15 -6.13
N VAL A 628 10.65 8.71 -5.36
CA VAL A 628 10.46 7.30 -4.98
C VAL A 628 9.04 6.87 -5.28
N MET A 629 8.87 5.86 -6.12
CA MET A 629 7.59 5.15 -6.28
C MET A 629 7.49 4.05 -5.23
N THR A 630 6.39 4.02 -4.48
CA THR A 630 6.19 3.05 -3.41
C THR A 630 5.07 2.05 -3.72
N ILE A 631 5.32 0.78 -3.44
CA ILE A 631 4.34 -0.31 -3.52
C ILE A 631 4.44 -1.08 -2.21
N HIS A 632 3.80 -0.55 -1.16
CA HIS A 632 3.91 -1.04 0.21
C HIS A 632 5.38 -1.05 0.70
N ASP A 633 5.98 -2.22 0.89
CA ASP A 633 7.36 -2.44 1.32
C ASP A 633 8.37 -2.54 0.16
N CYS A 634 7.92 -2.31 -1.07
CA CYS A 634 8.76 -2.22 -2.27
C CYS A 634 8.99 -0.75 -2.62
N PHE A 635 10.25 -0.38 -2.82
CA PHE A 635 10.68 0.96 -3.22
C PHE A 635 11.28 0.90 -4.61
N ARG A 636 10.75 1.74 -5.52
CA ARG A 636 11.23 1.85 -6.88
C ARG A 636 11.86 3.22 -7.09
N VAL A 637 13.11 3.22 -7.49
CA VAL A 637 13.94 4.42 -7.69
C VAL A 637 14.73 4.30 -8.99
N LEU A 638 15.21 5.42 -9.51
CA LEU A 638 16.20 5.38 -10.60
C LEU A 638 17.44 4.60 -10.15
N PRO A 639 18.11 3.85 -11.03
CA PRO A 639 19.25 2.99 -10.69
C PRO A 639 20.35 3.66 -9.87
N LYS A 640 20.62 4.94 -10.12
CA LYS A 640 21.60 5.76 -9.40
C LYS A 640 21.32 5.91 -7.91
N HIS A 641 20.05 5.86 -7.49
CA HIS A 641 19.61 6.11 -6.11
C HIS A 641 19.42 4.85 -5.27
N VAL A 642 19.74 3.67 -5.81
CA VAL A 642 19.56 2.38 -5.11
C VAL A 642 20.30 2.34 -3.77
N ASN A 643 21.54 2.81 -3.71
CA ASN A 643 22.28 2.83 -2.46
C ASN A 643 21.68 3.78 -1.43
N ALA A 644 21.16 4.93 -1.88
CA ALA A 644 20.52 5.91 -1.01
C ALA A 644 19.20 5.38 -0.42
N ILE A 645 18.35 4.74 -1.22
CA ILE A 645 17.09 4.18 -0.71
C ILE A 645 17.31 3.00 0.24
N ARG A 646 18.32 2.15 -0.01
CA ARG A 646 18.73 1.08 0.89
C ARG A 646 19.23 1.62 2.23
N LYS A 647 20.06 2.68 2.21
CA LYS A 647 20.49 3.39 3.44
C LYS A 647 19.30 3.93 4.23
N ALA A 648 18.36 4.61 3.56
CA ALA A 648 17.16 5.14 4.21
C ALA A 648 16.34 4.06 4.90
N TYR A 649 16.10 2.92 4.23
CA TYR A 649 15.34 1.81 4.80
C TYR A 649 16.06 1.17 5.99
N ILE A 650 17.35 0.87 5.86
CA ILE A 650 18.18 0.31 6.94
C ILE A 650 18.22 1.26 8.14
N TYR A 651 18.30 2.56 7.89
CA TYR A 651 18.29 3.56 8.96
C TYR A 651 16.98 3.58 9.74
N GLN A 652 15.84 3.38 9.09
CA GLN A 652 14.57 3.28 9.82
C GLN A 652 14.52 2.01 10.70
N LEU A 653 14.98 0.87 10.20
CA LEU A 653 15.12 -0.34 11.02
C LEU A 653 16.07 -0.14 12.20
N TYR A 654 17.21 0.53 11.98
CA TYR A 654 18.15 0.91 13.02
C TYR A 654 17.49 1.81 14.08
N LYS A 655 16.76 2.86 13.68
CA LYS A 655 16.05 3.76 14.61
C LYS A 655 15.09 2.97 15.49
N ILE A 656 14.33 2.03 14.94
CA ILE A 656 13.42 1.17 15.72
C ILE A 656 14.21 0.32 16.72
N ALA A 657 15.27 -0.35 16.29
CA ALA A 657 16.11 -1.17 17.18
C ALA A 657 16.81 -0.33 18.27
N LYS A 658 17.27 0.90 17.93
CA LYS A 658 17.89 1.87 18.83
C LYS A 658 16.99 2.28 19.99
N THR A 659 15.66 2.19 19.84
CA THR A 659 14.72 2.45 20.94
C THR A 659 14.80 1.42 22.05
N LYS A 660 15.44 0.27 21.82
CA LYS A 660 15.58 -0.85 22.78
C LYS A 660 14.26 -1.24 23.43
N GLY A 661 13.21 -1.39 22.61
CA GLY A 661 11.86 -1.79 23.04
C GLY A 661 10.97 -0.65 23.53
N LYS A 662 11.48 0.55 23.72
CA LYS A 662 10.70 1.70 24.17
C LYS A 662 9.55 2.03 23.21
N MET A 663 9.80 1.96 21.90
CA MET A 663 8.75 2.14 20.88
C MET A 663 7.66 1.07 20.98
N LEU A 664 8.05 -0.19 21.14
CA LEU A 664 7.07 -1.28 21.30
C LEU A 664 6.21 -1.07 22.54
N ASN A 665 6.84 -0.77 23.69
CA ASN A 665 6.13 -0.52 24.95
C ASN A 665 5.18 0.68 24.83
N PHE A 666 5.60 1.75 24.17
CA PHE A 666 4.76 2.92 23.89
C PHE A 666 3.51 2.55 23.07
N LEU A 667 3.65 1.74 22.02
CA LEU A 667 2.53 1.30 21.18
C LEU A 667 1.58 0.35 21.96
N LEU A 668 2.14 -0.63 22.67
CA LEU A 668 1.35 -1.59 23.46
C LEU A 668 0.61 -0.92 24.62
N SER A 669 1.24 0.07 25.29
CA SER A 669 0.62 0.79 26.40
C SER A 669 -0.60 1.60 25.95
N GLN A 670 -0.55 2.18 24.76
CA GLN A 670 -1.72 2.82 24.14
C GLN A 670 -2.80 1.80 23.76
N LEU A 671 -2.38 0.67 23.16
CA LEU A 671 -3.31 -0.37 22.70
C LEU A 671 -4.08 -1.01 23.85
N PHE A 672 -3.40 -1.26 24.98
CA PHE A 672 -4.00 -1.93 26.14
C PHE A 672 -4.48 -0.96 27.22
N ASN A 673 -4.28 0.35 27.01
CA ASN A 673 -4.60 1.40 28.00
C ASN A 673 -4.01 1.12 29.40
N THR A 674 -2.80 0.58 29.42
CA THR A 674 -2.04 0.27 30.65
C THR A 674 -0.55 0.30 30.34
N GLU A 675 0.28 0.55 31.35
CA GLU A 675 1.72 0.50 31.18
C GLU A 675 2.18 -0.92 30.85
N VAL A 676 2.95 -1.06 29.78
CA VAL A 676 3.49 -2.35 29.31
C VAL A 676 5.01 -2.28 29.25
N ASN A 677 5.65 -3.33 29.77
CA ASN A 677 7.07 -3.56 29.65
C ASN A 677 7.34 -4.96 29.05
N PHE A 678 7.51 -5.01 27.73
CA PHE A 678 7.82 -6.25 27.02
C PHE A 678 9.26 -6.71 27.22
N GLY A 679 10.17 -5.78 27.43
CA GLY A 679 11.62 -6.00 27.42
C GLY A 679 12.20 -5.92 26.00
N PHE A 680 13.52 -6.11 25.92
CA PHE A 680 14.26 -6.10 24.64
C PHE A 680 15.26 -7.26 24.62
N GLY A 681 15.40 -7.90 23.45
CA GLY A 681 16.25 -9.07 23.28
C GLY A 681 17.73 -8.74 23.14
N LYS A 682 18.46 -9.59 22.43
CA LYS A 682 19.92 -9.54 22.29
C LYS A 682 20.41 -8.82 21.03
N LEU A 683 19.52 -8.26 20.21
CA LEU A 683 19.89 -7.51 19.01
C LEU A 683 20.69 -6.27 19.41
N ASN A 684 21.93 -6.16 18.90
CA ASN A 684 22.66 -4.90 18.99
C ASN A 684 22.20 -3.97 17.85
N PRO A 685 21.65 -2.78 18.14
CA PRO A 685 21.16 -1.87 17.10
C PRO A 685 22.20 -1.52 16.03
N GLU A 686 23.47 -1.35 16.40
CA GLU A 686 24.54 -0.99 15.45
C GLU A 686 24.78 -2.06 14.38
N ASP A 687 24.47 -3.33 14.67
CA ASP A 687 24.60 -4.41 13.70
C ASP A 687 23.59 -4.28 12.55
N VAL A 688 22.47 -3.56 12.77
CA VAL A 688 21.46 -3.29 11.73
C VAL A 688 22.02 -2.40 10.63
N LEU A 689 22.91 -1.46 10.96
CA LEU A 689 23.56 -0.57 9.97
C LEU A 689 24.45 -1.33 8.98
N ASN A 690 24.84 -2.56 9.31
CA ASN A 690 25.62 -3.45 8.45
C ASN A 690 24.75 -4.39 7.60
N SER A 691 23.43 -4.25 7.62
CA SER A 691 22.54 -5.04 6.79
C SER A 691 22.83 -4.82 5.30
N ASP A 692 22.95 -5.90 4.56
CA ASP A 692 23.19 -5.85 3.11
C ASP A 692 21.94 -6.23 2.29
N TYR A 693 21.06 -7.05 2.86
CA TYR A 693 19.90 -7.62 2.15
C TYR A 693 18.54 -7.31 2.81
N ALA A 694 18.45 -6.35 3.72
CA ALA A 694 17.15 -5.96 4.29
C ALA A 694 16.21 -5.46 3.20
N LEU A 695 16.73 -4.69 2.24
CA LEU A 695 16.04 -4.24 1.05
C LEU A 695 16.81 -4.73 -0.18
N CYS A 696 16.21 -5.62 -0.99
CA CYS A 696 16.93 -6.25 -2.10
C CYS A 696 16.01 -6.70 -3.27
#